data_768cd8286506b8713f170e13faf283db
#
_entry.id   768cd8286506b8713f170e13faf283db
#
_cell.length_a   1.000
_cell.length_b   1.000
_cell.length_c   1.000
_cell.angle_alpha   90.00
_cell.angle_beta   90.00
_cell.angle_gamma   90.00
#
_symmetry.space_group_name_H-M   'P 1'
#
loop_
_entity.id
_entity.type
_entity.pdbx_description
1 polymer ?
#
loop_
_entity_poly.entity_id
_entity_poly.type
_entity_poly.pdbx_seq_one_letter_code
_entity_poly.pdbx_strand_id
1 'polypeptide(L)'
;MRCRDTMMKPVRAALLAFLFLSTHAVSKADTLNDWLSSRHEGLFHTADLGDCSLENGGIIHDCQLTFRTYGRLAKDFSNIVLMPTWLNGNAQGLAASNYLGSNGIVDTDDYFVIAVNALGNGSSSSPSNSTQTPFPDFTIRDQVSLQYRLLVDFLGVKHLHAVVGASMGAYQTYEWLMMYPHFATYFVPIEGTPWYTFYDRLKGRAWQEVLTLPNDTPEAIRRKATLLATIDGMVFWTPEYLNREQSLEHFDAWLEGMSRFDTEAALLDRASQNRSTAGHDIRRDRPDFAAQLKALPRSKVLAIVFERDMTVNPEPNIRLAQDYGFEVVEIPGDCGHFGPNPECYQEQVIERVADFLGGPPQRVMQRRTISVGGKARPFFVYLPDAYGQRPLPVVLALHGYGSTATGFASAHELNQHANANDYIIAYPQGAGFYTEPAWQKEEALISSWNDLASNYPVASVSHCLSDRLAYPCYPDCGECKACDWTSCEDDVGFLMGIVDNLQLTLMTDLDRLYLLGNSNGGSMVQRLGCDYPDRFAAVAIMIYQMPPGHACGPRKALPMLHYYGDLDTGVPSDGEPSPYGWMYTSAADNTRIWAEAMGCDSPAVSWYTPLTKAHNLRCEAHTQCRKEGAEVVSCGDPAAGHEWQAQRNLAIPVDCVAPAQQQDFPRQLPCPQVSSSNPHWGMEMVWEFFSRYSRRVPIDIKT
;
A
#
# COMPACT_ATOMS: atom_id res chain seq x y z
N MET A 1 -61.20 -30.53 6.16
CA MET A 1 -61.72 -30.09 4.86
C MET A 1 -60.56 -29.97 3.88
N ARG A 2 -60.60 -30.85 2.94
CA ARG A 2 -59.83 -31.13 1.72
C ARG A 2 -58.73 -30.17 1.29
N CYS A 3 -57.52 -30.68 1.34
CA CYS A 3 -56.37 -30.40 0.48
C CYS A 3 -56.71 -30.67 -0.99
N ARG A 4 -56.18 -29.83 -1.87
CA ARG A 4 -56.04 -30.17 -3.30
C ARG A 4 -54.55 -30.08 -3.65
N ASP A 5 -54.03 -31.25 -4.00
CA ASP A 5 -52.75 -31.44 -4.69
C ASP A 5 -52.79 -30.76 -6.07
N THR A 6 -51.73 -30.07 -6.39
CA THR A 6 -51.42 -29.69 -7.78
C THR A 6 -50.01 -30.14 -8.11
N MET A 7 -49.91 -31.28 -8.79
CA MET A 7 -48.67 -31.77 -9.41
C MET A 7 -48.17 -30.78 -10.44
N MET A 8 -46.94 -30.30 -10.26
CA MET A 8 -46.15 -29.68 -11.33
C MET A 8 -45.27 -30.73 -12.00
N LYS A 9 -45.54 -30.96 -13.29
CA LYS A 9 -44.67 -31.78 -14.16
C LYS A 9 -43.33 -31.11 -14.39
N PRO A 10 -42.21 -31.86 -14.48
CA PRO A 10 -40.93 -31.28 -14.84
C PRO A 10 -40.90 -30.99 -16.36
N VAL A 11 -40.72 -29.72 -16.69
CA VAL A 11 -40.35 -29.29 -18.04
C VAL A 11 -38.84 -29.54 -18.20
N ARG A 12 -38.50 -30.52 -19.04
CA ARG A 12 -37.14 -30.70 -19.55
C ARG A 12 -36.82 -29.54 -20.49
N ALA A 13 -36.11 -28.54 -20.00
CA ALA A 13 -35.43 -27.57 -20.84
C ALA A 13 -34.05 -28.15 -21.19
N ALA A 14 -33.91 -28.57 -22.44
CA ALA A 14 -32.64 -28.90 -23.05
C ALA A 14 -31.88 -27.58 -23.26
N LEU A 15 -30.99 -27.21 -22.32
CA LEU A 15 -29.95 -26.18 -22.54
C LEU A 15 -28.84 -26.84 -23.36
N LEU A 16 -28.83 -26.59 -24.66
CA LEU A 16 -27.67 -26.72 -25.52
C LEU A 16 -26.69 -25.62 -25.07
N ALA A 17 -25.77 -25.95 -24.18
CA ALA A 17 -24.59 -25.14 -23.89
C ALA A 17 -23.69 -25.25 -25.13
N PHE A 18 -23.74 -24.27 -26.00
CA PHE A 18 -22.66 -24.00 -26.95
C PHE A 18 -21.47 -23.44 -26.14
N LEU A 19 -20.62 -24.34 -25.67
CA LEU A 19 -19.27 -24.02 -25.29
C LEU A 19 -18.50 -23.63 -26.57
N PHE A 20 -18.49 -22.35 -26.89
CA PHE A 20 -17.44 -21.81 -27.75
C PHE A 20 -16.14 -21.79 -26.90
N LEU A 21 -15.47 -22.92 -26.86
CA LEU A 21 -14.03 -22.97 -26.60
C LEU A 21 -13.34 -22.36 -27.82
N SER A 22 -13.17 -21.04 -27.84
CA SER A 22 -12.22 -20.42 -28.75
C SER A 22 -10.82 -20.70 -28.22
N THR A 23 -10.33 -21.90 -28.48
CA THR A 23 -8.89 -22.20 -28.42
C THR A 23 -8.23 -21.46 -29.58
N HIS A 24 -7.80 -20.23 -29.33
CA HIS A 24 -6.83 -19.62 -30.22
C HIS A 24 -5.47 -20.26 -29.91
N ALA A 25 -5.10 -21.28 -30.69
CA ALA A 25 -3.72 -21.71 -30.75
C ALA A 25 -2.92 -20.52 -31.31
N VAL A 26 -2.07 -19.93 -30.46
CA VAL A 26 -1.16 -18.88 -30.91
C VAL A 26 -0.23 -19.51 -31.92
N SER A 27 -0.42 -19.19 -33.18
CA SER A 27 0.50 -19.61 -34.25
C SER A 27 1.84 -18.86 -34.06
N LYS A 28 2.93 -19.40 -34.58
CA LYS A 28 4.32 -18.85 -34.52
C LYS A 28 4.45 -17.35 -34.93
N ALA A 29 3.35 -16.63 -35.20
CA ALA A 29 3.30 -15.29 -35.76
C ALA A 29 2.77 -14.23 -34.75
N ASP A 30 2.21 -14.61 -33.59
CA ASP A 30 1.73 -13.64 -32.62
C ASP A 30 2.93 -13.11 -31.82
N THR A 31 3.46 -12.00 -32.24
CA THR A 31 4.56 -11.30 -31.52
C THR A 31 3.97 -10.45 -30.39
N LEU A 32 4.79 -10.07 -29.40
CA LEU A 32 4.40 -9.12 -28.36
C LEU A 32 3.75 -7.84 -28.92
N ASN A 33 4.12 -7.45 -30.15
CA ASN A 33 3.53 -6.28 -30.82
C ASN A 33 2.02 -6.41 -31.05
N ASP A 34 1.52 -7.62 -31.25
CA ASP A 34 0.09 -7.86 -31.47
C ASP A 34 -0.73 -7.64 -30.19
N TRP A 35 -0.06 -7.68 -29.01
CA TRP A 35 -0.67 -7.48 -27.70
C TRP A 35 -0.70 -6.02 -27.24
N LEU A 36 0.02 -5.12 -27.91
CA LEU A 36 0.10 -3.69 -27.56
C LEU A 36 -1.23 -2.94 -27.64
N SER A 37 -2.20 -3.43 -28.43
CA SER A 37 -3.42 -2.68 -28.76
C SER A 37 -4.55 -2.84 -27.74
N SER A 38 -4.49 -3.87 -26.87
CA SER A 38 -5.57 -4.24 -25.98
C SER A 38 -5.13 -4.49 -24.54
N ARG A 39 -6.05 -4.35 -23.60
CA ARG A 39 -5.91 -4.87 -22.24
C ARG A 39 -6.33 -6.33 -22.25
N HIS A 40 -5.58 -7.18 -21.55
CA HIS A 40 -5.85 -8.60 -21.40
C HIS A 40 -6.49 -8.85 -20.03
N GLU A 41 -7.54 -9.68 -20.03
CA GLU A 41 -8.30 -10.05 -18.83
C GLU A 41 -8.33 -11.59 -18.69
N GLY A 42 -7.15 -12.20 -18.64
CA GLY A 42 -7.00 -13.64 -18.50
C GLY A 42 -7.11 -14.39 -19.83
N LEU A 43 -6.67 -13.79 -20.95
CA LEU A 43 -6.63 -14.44 -22.25
C LEU A 43 -5.76 -15.70 -22.17
N PHE A 44 -6.33 -16.84 -22.54
CA PHE A 44 -5.68 -18.16 -22.47
C PHE A 44 -4.86 -18.44 -23.72
N HIS A 45 -3.66 -18.96 -23.53
CA HIS A 45 -2.72 -19.31 -24.59
C HIS A 45 -2.11 -20.69 -24.36
N THR A 46 -1.73 -21.34 -25.47
CA THR A 46 -0.94 -22.57 -25.46
C THR A 46 0.29 -22.38 -26.33
N ALA A 47 1.47 -22.65 -25.78
CA ALA A 47 2.73 -22.67 -26.51
C ALA A 47 3.16 -24.13 -26.74
N ASP A 48 3.33 -24.51 -28.00
CA ASP A 48 3.92 -25.77 -28.38
C ASP A 48 5.45 -25.58 -28.44
N LEU A 49 6.17 -26.26 -27.54
CA LEU A 49 7.61 -26.18 -27.42
C LEU A 49 8.32 -27.35 -28.12
N GLY A 50 7.56 -28.25 -28.77
CA GLY A 50 8.11 -29.48 -29.32
C GLY A 50 8.64 -30.43 -28.25
N ASP A 51 9.74 -31.11 -28.48
CA ASP A 51 10.38 -31.99 -27.48
C ASP A 51 11.09 -31.14 -26.40
N CYS A 52 10.80 -31.44 -25.13
CA CYS A 52 11.42 -30.79 -24.00
C CYS A 52 12.40 -31.73 -23.29
N SER A 53 13.69 -31.45 -23.43
CA SER A 53 14.74 -32.16 -22.71
C SER A 53 14.77 -31.72 -21.24
N LEU A 54 14.87 -32.69 -20.33
CA LEU A 54 14.90 -32.49 -18.89
C LEU A 54 16.33 -32.69 -18.34
N GLU A 55 16.63 -32.06 -17.18
CA GLU A 55 17.97 -32.14 -16.58
C GLU A 55 18.42 -33.57 -16.21
N ASN A 56 17.46 -34.46 -15.95
CA ASN A 56 17.70 -35.87 -15.64
C ASN A 56 17.91 -36.74 -16.88
N GLY A 57 17.91 -36.15 -18.11
CA GLY A 57 18.03 -36.84 -19.39
C GLY A 57 16.71 -37.37 -19.95
N GLY A 58 15.58 -37.18 -19.27
CA GLY A 58 14.25 -37.47 -19.79
C GLY A 58 13.84 -36.49 -20.88
N ILE A 59 12.81 -36.86 -21.65
CA ILE A 59 12.22 -36.01 -22.69
C ILE A 59 10.68 -36.03 -22.53
N ILE A 60 10.04 -34.86 -22.46
CA ILE A 60 8.62 -34.74 -22.67
C ILE A 60 8.38 -34.47 -24.14
N HIS A 61 7.73 -35.42 -24.84
CA HIS A 61 7.38 -35.27 -26.24
C HIS A 61 6.13 -34.40 -26.39
N ASP A 62 6.02 -33.63 -27.48
CA ASP A 62 4.93 -32.73 -27.78
C ASP A 62 4.62 -31.80 -26.57
N CYS A 63 5.70 -31.28 -25.98
CA CYS A 63 5.66 -30.51 -24.74
C CYS A 63 4.94 -29.17 -24.93
N GLN A 64 3.94 -28.94 -24.12
CA GLN A 64 3.15 -27.70 -24.15
C GLN A 64 3.18 -26.98 -22.81
N LEU A 65 3.35 -25.66 -22.86
CA LEU A 65 3.09 -24.77 -21.75
C LEU A 65 1.84 -23.95 -22.04
N THR A 66 0.92 -23.94 -21.08
CA THR A 66 -0.24 -23.05 -21.12
C THR A 66 -0.01 -21.85 -20.20
N PHE A 67 -0.54 -20.70 -20.57
CA PHE A 67 -0.43 -19.48 -19.77
C PHE A 67 -1.62 -18.55 -20.02
N ARG A 68 -1.77 -17.55 -19.15
CA ARG A 68 -2.74 -16.48 -19.33
C ARG A 68 -2.03 -15.15 -19.25
N THR A 69 -2.61 -14.16 -19.95
CA THR A 69 -2.11 -12.78 -19.94
C THR A 69 -3.13 -11.84 -19.36
N TYR A 70 -2.65 -10.88 -18.56
CA TYR A 70 -3.48 -9.88 -17.87
C TYR A 70 -2.82 -8.51 -17.95
N GLY A 71 -3.64 -7.46 -17.89
CA GLY A 71 -3.17 -6.09 -17.90
C GLY A 71 -2.88 -5.54 -19.29
N ARG A 72 -2.24 -4.39 -19.35
CA ARG A 72 -1.87 -3.70 -20.59
C ARG A 72 -0.35 -3.69 -20.78
N LEU A 73 0.10 -4.16 -21.92
CA LEU A 73 1.51 -4.16 -22.26
C LEU A 73 1.98 -2.73 -22.59
N ALA A 74 3.08 -2.29 -21.96
CA ALA A 74 3.72 -1.02 -22.25
C ALA A 74 4.40 -1.06 -23.63
N LYS A 75 4.43 0.10 -24.33
CA LYS A 75 5.00 0.20 -25.69
C LYS A 75 6.49 -0.16 -25.78
N ASP A 76 7.22 0.05 -24.68
CA ASP A 76 8.64 -0.25 -24.56
C ASP A 76 8.90 -1.65 -23.93
N PHE A 77 7.82 -2.41 -23.66
CA PHE A 77 7.87 -3.72 -23.03
C PHE A 77 8.47 -3.73 -21.59
N SER A 78 8.55 -2.57 -20.93
CA SER A 78 9.22 -2.41 -19.64
C SER A 78 8.45 -3.01 -18.46
N ASN A 79 7.12 -3.26 -18.58
CA ASN A 79 6.24 -3.64 -17.49
C ASN A 79 5.83 -5.13 -17.47
N ILE A 80 6.61 -6.02 -18.09
CA ILE A 80 6.27 -7.45 -18.14
C ILE A 80 6.66 -8.13 -16.82
N VAL A 81 5.69 -8.76 -16.16
CA VAL A 81 5.88 -9.58 -14.95
C VAL A 81 5.55 -11.04 -15.26
N LEU A 82 6.47 -11.94 -14.93
CA LEU A 82 6.22 -13.38 -14.97
C LEU A 82 5.66 -13.85 -13.63
N MET A 83 4.55 -14.59 -13.66
CA MET A 83 4.00 -15.26 -12.48
C MET A 83 3.84 -16.76 -12.71
N PRO A 84 4.78 -17.59 -12.24
CA PRO A 84 4.63 -19.05 -12.24
C PRO A 84 3.63 -19.50 -11.16
N THR A 85 2.83 -20.53 -11.49
CA THR A 85 1.80 -21.03 -10.59
C THR A 85 2.35 -21.88 -9.43
N TRP A 86 1.59 -21.94 -8.33
CA TRP A 86 1.88 -22.83 -7.19
C TRP A 86 1.53 -24.29 -7.44
N LEU A 87 1.84 -25.17 -6.48
CA LEU A 87 1.56 -26.61 -6.52
C LEU A 87 0.05 -26.85 -6.72
N ASN A 88 -0.30 -27.61 -7.76
CA ASN A 88 -1.66 -27.91 -8.18
C ASN A 88 -2.53 -26.69 -8.55
N GLY A 89 -1.94 -25.50 -8.60
CA GLY A 89 -2.62 -24.29 -9.01
C GLY A 89 -2.57 -24.05 -10.52
N ASN A 90 -3.36 -23.10 -10.95
CA ASN A 90 -3.35 -22.62 -12.33
C ASN A 90 -3.43 -21.09 -12.38
N ALA A 91 -3.17 -20.53 -13.57
CA ALA A 91 -3.15 -19.08 -13.77
C ALA A 91 -4.50 -18.39 -13.45
N GLN A 92 -5.62 -19.08 -13.61
CA GLN A 92 -6.92 -18.56 -13.21
C GLN A 92 -7.09 -18.51 -11.69
N GLY A 93 -6.50 -19.48 -10.96
CA GLY A 93 -6.48 -19.50 -9.49
C GLY A 93 -5.70 -18.34 -8.91
N LEU A 94 -4.57 -17.94 -9.55
CA LEU A 94 -3.83 -16.73 -9.15
C LEU A 94 -4.72 -15.48 -9.18
N ALA A 95 -5.51 -15.31 -10.25
CA ALA A 95 -6.43 -14.19 -10.35
C ALA A 95 -7.61 -14.30 -9.37
N ALA A 96 -8.19 -15.49 -9.20
CA ALA A 96 -9.32 -15.70 -8.30
C ALA A 96 -8.97 -15.46 -6.81
N SER A 97 -7.69 -15.65 -6.44
CA SER A 97 -7.18 -15.39 -5.08
C SER A 97 -6.51 -14.01 -4.96
N ASN A 98 -6.73 -13.12 -5.92
CA ASN A 98 -6.20 -11.75 -5.95
C ASN A 98 -4.66 -11.66 -5.85
N TYR A 99 -3.93 -12.68 -6.27
CA TYR A 99 -2.48 -12.58 -6.44
C TYR A 99 -2.10 -11.74 -7.66
N LEU A 100 -2.97 -11.67 -8.65
CA LEU A 100 -2.89 -10.75 -9.78
C LEU A 100 -4.30 -10.23 -10.11
N GLY A 101 -4.37 -9.00 -10.55
CA GLY A 101 -5.62 -8.30 -10.85
C GLY A 101 -5.50 -6.81 -10.56
N SER A 102 -6.55 -6.06 -10.81
CA SER A 102 -6.62 -4.67 -10.35
C SER A 102 -6.57 -4.63 -8.82
N ASN A 103 -5.59 -3.92 -8.25
CA ASN A 103 -5.25 -3.93 -6.82
C ASN A 103 -4.88 -5.32 -6.25
N GLY A 104 -4.39 -6.24 -7.06
CA GLY A 104 -3.82 -7.51 -6.61
C GLY A 104 -2.39 -7.36 -6.10
N ILE A 105 -1.77 -8.49 -5.62
CA ILE A 105 -0.36 -8.49 -5.21
C ILE A 105 0.53 -8.02 -6.37
N VAL A 106 0.21 -8.42 -7.60
CA VAL A 106 0.73 -7.80 -8.82
C VAL A 106 -0.43 -7.07 -9.50
N ASP A 107 -0.40 -5.74 -9.46
CA ASP A 107 -1.46 -4.91 -10.02
C ASP A 107 -1.42 -4.92 -11.55
N THR A 108 -2.49 -5.42 -12.18
CA THR A 108 -2.60 -5.50 -13.64
C THR A 108 -3.00 -4.17 -14.28
N ASP A 109 -3.25 -3.12 -13.51
CA ASP A 109 -3.40 -1.77 -14.04
C ASP A 109 -2.03 -1.17 -14.40
N ASP A 110 -0.97 -1.61 -13.70
CA ASP A 110 0.40 -1.15 -13.88
C ASP A 110 1.24 -2.15 -14.69
N TYR A 111 1.04 -3.45 -14.47
CA TYR A 111 1.86 -4.50 -15.04
C TYR A 111 1.13 -5.36 -16.06
N PHE A 112 1.86 -5.78 -17.07
CA PHE A 112 1.44 -6.84 -17.98
C PHE A 112 1.94 -8.17 -17.45
N VAL A 113 1.02 -9.02 -16.98
CA VAL A 113 1.36 -10.28 -16.32
C VAL A 113 1.23 -11.44 -17.28
N ILE A 114 2.29 -12.24 -17.38
CA ILE A 114 2.30 -13.55 -18.02
C ILE A 114 2.26 -14.62 -16.92
N ALA A 115 1.06 -15.15 -16.65
CA ALA A 115 0.84 -16.16 -15.62
C ALA A 115 0.98 -17.57 -16.26
N VAL A 116 2.08 -18.28 -15.96
CA VAL A 116 2.43 -19.55 -16.59
C VAL A 116 2.01 -20.72 -15.72
N ASN A 117 1.23 -21.63 -16.30
CA ASN A 117 0.88 -22.90 -15.69
C ASN A 117 2.09 -23.82 -15.60
N ALA A 118 2.36 -24.32 -14.39
CA ALA A 118 3.45 -25.26 -14.16
C ALA A 118 3.22 -26.59 -14.87
N LEU A 119 4.29 -27.30 -15.22
CA LEU A 119 4.20 -28.69 -15.66
C LEU A 119 3.48 -29.54 -14.60
N GLY A 120 2.76 -30.55 -15.06
CA GLY A 120 2.09 -31.49 -14.16
C GLY A 120 0.85 -30.92 -13.45
N ASN A 121 0.28 -29.79 -13.89
CA ASN A 121 -0.90 -29.21 -13.26
C ASN A 121 -2.23 -29.51 -14.00
N GLY A 122 -2.20 -30.40 -15.00
CA GLY A 122 -3.35 -30.76 -15.82
C GLY A 122 -3.67 -29.79 -16.97
N SER A 123 -3.04 -28.61 -17.00
CA SER A 123 -3.22 -27.61 -18.09
C SER A 123 -2.01 -27.56 -19.03
N SER A 124 -0.81 -27.42 -18.51
CA SER A 124 0.45 -27.68 -19.26
C SER A 124 0.67 -29.19 -19.38
N SER A 125 1.71 -29.62 -20.08
CA SER A 125 2.05 -31.05 -20.20
C SER A 125 2.08 -31.73 -18.85
N SER A 126 1.28 -32.78 -18.67
CA SER A 126 0.95 -33.43 -17.41
C SER A 126 0.71 -34.92 -17.59
N PRO A 127 0.83 -35.76 -16.55
CA PRO A 127 0.42 -37.16 -16.62
C PRO A 127 -1.00 -37.36 -17.14
N SER A 128 -1.92 -36.49 -16.76
CA SER A 128 -3.36 -36.60 -17.13
C SER A 128 -3.67 -36.27 -18.59
N ASN A 129 -2.81 -35.53 -19.30
CA ASN A 129 -3.03 -35.10 -20.67
C ASN A 129 -1.95 -35.56 -21.65
N SER A 130 -0.97 -36.41 -21.21
CA SER A 130 0.11 -36.95 -22.02
C SER A 130 -0.17 -38.38 -22.44
N THR A 131 0.32 -38.76 -23.61
CA THR A 131 0.36 -40.17 -24.10
C THR A 131 1.55 -40.96 -23.53
N GLN A 132 2.52 -40.28 -22.91
CA GLN A 132 3.69 -40.93 -22.32
C GLN A 132 3.36 -41.60 -20.97
N THR A 133 3.64 -42.89 -20.87
CA THR A 133 3.43 -43.65 -19.63
C THR A 133 4.65 -44.51 -19.36
N PRO A 134 5.38 -44.30 -18.26
CA PRO A 134 5.18 -43.24 -17.26
C PRO A 134 5.51 -41.83 -17.82
N PHE A 135 4.84 -40.81 -17.31
CA PHE A 135 5.19 -39.41 -17.58
C PHE A 135 6.56 -39.10 -16.95
N PRO A 136 7.49 -38.45 -17.68
CA PRO A 136 8.83 -38.17 -17.19
C PRO A 136 8.84 -37.34 -15.91
N ASP A 137 9.70 -37.70 -14.95
CA ASP A 137 9.95 -36.85 -13.79
C ASP A 137 10.73 -35.62 -14.20
N PHE A 138 10.29 -34.47 -13.73
CA PHE A 138 10.89 -33.16 -13.97
C PHE A 138 11.16 -32.43 -12.63
N THR A 139 11.94 -31.37 -12.71
CA THR A 139 12.36 -30.58 -11.54
C THR A 139 11.88 -29.13 -11.64
N ILE A 140 12.07 -28.35 -10.57
CA ILE A 140 11.83 -26.89 -10.59
C ILE A 140 12.71 -26.20 -11.64
N ARG A 141 13.95 -26.66 -11.85
CA ARG A 141 14.85 -26.12 -12.91
C ARG A 141 14.33 -26.37 -14.30
N ASP A 142 13.78 -27.56 -14.56
CA ASP A 142 13.15 -27.87 -15.83
C ASP A 142 11.98 -26.92 -16.13
N GLN A 143 11.13 -26.65 -15.13
CA GLN A 143 10.03 -25.70 -15.27
C GLN A 143 10.53 -24.30 -15.64
N VAL A 144 11.58 -23.81 -14.97
CA VAL A 144 12.19 -22.50 -15.25
C VAL A 144 12.84 -22.47 -16.64
N SER A 145 13.54 -23.55 -17.05
CA SER A 145 14.10 -23.64 -18.38
C SER A 145 13.06 -23.57 -19.50
N LEU A 146 11.91 -24.19 -19.28
CA LEU A 146 10.81 -24.18 -20.25
C LEU A 146 10.07 -22.83 -20.26
N GLN A 147 9.93 -22.18 -19.12
CA GLN A 147 9.42 -20.80 -19.05
C GLN A 147 10.35 -19.83 -19.78
N TYR A 148 11.66 -19.99 -19.65
CA TYR A 148 12.63 -19.20 -20.41
C TYR A 148 12.48 -19.42 -21.93
N ARG A 149 12.33 -20.66 -22.38
CA ARG A 149 12.05 -20.96 -23.79
C ARG A 149 10.74 -20.36 -24.27
N LEU A 150 9.68 -20.44 -23.45
CA LEU A 150 8.41 -19.78 -23.73
C LEU A 150 8.61 -18.27 -23.95
N LEU A 151 9.30 -17.61 -23.03
CA LEU A 151 9.49 -16.16 -23.09
C LEU A 151 10.38 -15.73 -24.24
N VAL A 152 11.53 -16.39 -24.45
CA VAL A 152 12.52 -15.95 -25.40
C VAL A 152 12.24 -16.48 -26.82
N ASP A 153 12.02 -17.80 -26.93
CA ASP A 153 11.94 -18.46 -28.27
C ASP A 153 10.53 -18.34 -28.86
N PHE A 154 9.51 -18.34 -28.01
CA PHE A 154 8.12 -18.32 -28.46
C PHE A 154 7.53 -16.88 -28.47
N LEU A 155 7.68 -16.12 -27.38
CA LEU A 155 7.11 -14.78 -27.24
C LEU A 155 8.06 -13.65 -27.67
N GLY A 156 9.37 -13.88 -27.73
CA GLY A 156 10.37 -12.85 -28.08
C GLY A 156 10.64 -11.83 -26.96
N VAL A 157 10.29 -12.16 -25.70
CA VAL A 157 10.59 -11.33 -24.52
C VAL A 157 12.09 -11.26 -24.31
N LYS A 158 12.63 -10.08 -24.14
CA LYS A 158 14.08 -9.87 -23.93
C LYS A 158 14.44 -9.58 -22.47
N HIS A 159 13.49 -9.08 -21.71
CA HIS A 159 13.68 -8.70 -20.32
C HIS A 159 12.34 -8.69 -19.59
N LEU A 160 12.35 -8.98 -18.29
CA LEU A 160 11.21 -8.90 -17.39
C LEU A 160 11.40 -7.76 -16.39
N HIS A 161 10.34 -7.06 -16.06
CA HIS A 161 10.32 -6.18 -14.91
C HIS A 161 10.54 -7.00 -13.64
N ALA A 162 9.75 -8.05 -13.46
CA ALA A 162 9.87 -8.93 -12.29
C ALA A 162 9.50 -10.38 -12.59
N VAL A 163 9.99 -11.27 -11.72
CA VAL A 163 9.44 -12.61 -11.51
C VAL A 163 8.83 -12.63 -10.11
N VAL A 164 7.53 -12.85 -10.00
CA VAL A 164 6.80 -12.89 -8.74
C VAL A 164 6.12 -14.25 -8.62
N GLY A 165 6.43 -15.01 -7.58
CA GLY A 165 5.86 -16.34 -7.42
C GLY A 165 5.53 -16.65 -5.97
N ALA A 166 4.42 -17.39 -5.75
CA ALA A 166 3.97 -17.83 -4.46
C ALA A 166 4.13 -19.34 -4.29
N SER A 167 4.49 -19.82 -3.10
CA SER A 167 4.65 -21.24 -2.77
C SER A 167 5.62 -21.95 -3.74
N MET A 168 5.21 -22.98 -4.48
CA MET A 168 6.05 -23.59 -5.54
C MET A 168 6.42 -22.57 -6.65
N GLY A 169 5.60 -21.55 -6.88
CA GLY A 169 5.96 -20.42 -7.75
C GLY A 169 7.16 -19.63 -7.22
N ALA A 170 7.31 -19.53 -5.91
CA ALA A 170 8.48 -18.91 -5.29
C ALA A 170 9.75 -19.79 -5.43
N TYR A 171 9.62 -21.12 -5.39
CA TYR A 171 10.75 -22.01 -5.72
C TYR A 171 11.27 -21.75 -7.14
N GLN A 172 10.32 -21.59 -8.07
CA GLN A 172 10.64 -21.22 -9.45
C GLN A 172 11.28 -19.82 -9.52
N THR A 173 10.80 -18.85 -8.74
CA THR A 173 11.38 -17.49 -8.65
C THR A 173 12.83 -17.54 -8.16
N TYR A 174 13.16 -18.37 -7.17
CA TYR A 174 14.54 -18.57 -6.72
C TYR A 174 15.42 -19.23 -7.79
N GLU A 175 14.92 -20.23 -8.51
CA GLU A 175 15.68 -20.82 -9.62
C GLU A 175 15.84 -19.83 -10.79
N TRP A 176 14.85 -18.98 -11.08
CA TRP A 176 14.99 -17.87 -12.02
C TRP A 176 16.12 -16.91 -11.63
N LEU A 177 16.21 -16.54 -10.35
CA LEU A 177 17.29 -15.71 -9.82
C LEU A 177 18.67 -16.33 -10.06
N MET A 178 18.78 -17.65 -9.92
CA MET A 178 20.06 -18.36 -10.07
C MET A 178 20.41 -18.68 -11.52
N MET A 179 19.42 -19.01 -12.35
CA MET A 179 19.66 -19.40 -13.75
C MET A 179 19.76 -18.18 -14.68
N TYR A 180 18.95 -17.17 -14.44
CA TYR A 180 18.81 -16.00 -15.32
C TYR A 180 18.79 -14.67 -14.55
N PRO A 181 19.81 -14.37 -13.72
CA PRO A 181 19.80 -13.23 -12.79
C PRO A 181 19.69 -11.86 -13.48
N HIS A 182 20.02 -11.77 -14.76
CA HIS A 182 19.97 -10.51 -15.52
C HIS A 182 18.76 -10.41 -16.44
N PHE A 183 17.93 -11.44 -16.51
CA PHE A 183 16.75 -11.45 -17.37
C PHE A 183 15.55 -10.71 -16.74
N ALA A 184 15.55 -10.53 -15.42
CA ALA A 184 14.56 -9.72 -14.72
C ALA A 184 15.24 -8.66 -13.84
N THR A 185 14.56 -7.53 -13.64
CA THR A 185 15.01 -6.48 -12.71
C THR A 185 14.82 -6.94 -11.26
N TYR A 186 13.67 -7.50 -10.93
CA TYR A 186 13.28 -7.89 -9.57
C TYR A 186 12.84 -9.34 -9.46
N PHE A 187 13.05 -9.93 -8.27
CA PHE A 187 12.59 -11.28 -7.92
C PHE A 187 11.85 -11.22 -6.57
N VAL A 188 10.60 -11.66 -6.56
CA VAL A 188 9.75 -11.61 -5.36
C VAL A 188 9.19 -13.01 -5.06
N PRO A 189 9.93 -13.84 -4.32
CA PRO A 189 9.40 -15.09 -3.78
C PRO A 189 8.52 -14.82 -2.56
N ILE A 190 7.26 -15.29 -2.59
CA ILE A 190 6.26 -15.16 -1.53
C ILE A 190 5.95 -16.55 -0.98
N GLU A 191 5.97 -16.75 0.34
CA GLU A 191 5.69 -18.03 1.03
C GLU A 191 6.40 -19.24 0.41
N GLY A 192 7.63 -19.04 -0.05
CA GLY A 192 8.46 -20.08 -0.66
C GLY A 192 9.77 -20.26 0.10
N THR A 193 10.64 -21.15 -0.38
CA THR A 193 11.96 -21.39 0.23
C THR A 193 13.03 -21.55 -0.84
N PRO A 194 14.27 -21.06 -0.62
CA PRO A 194 15.39 -21.32 -1.53
C PRO A 194 15.92 -22.75 -1.47
N TRP A 195 15.70 -23.46 -0.36
CA TRP A 195 16.02 -24.89 -0.19
C TRP A 195 15.17 -25.51 0.90
N TYR A 196 14.91 -26.79 0.77
CA TYR A 196 14.15 -27.56 1.74
C TYR A 196 14.91 -27.77 3.05
N THR A 197 14.20 -27.58 4.17
CA THR A 197 14.64 -28.01 5.49
C THR A 197 14.31 -29.49 5.71
N PHE A 198 14.72 -30.03 6.87
CA PHE A 198 14.34 -31.38 7.27
C PHE A 198 12.81 -31.55 7.36
N TYR A 199 12.12 -30.52 7.90
CA TYR A 199 10.66 -30.55 8.04
C TYR A 199 9.96 -30.52 6.67
N ASP A 200 10.40 -29.71 5.74
CA ASP A 200 9.85 -29.68 4.38
C ASP A 200 9.97 -31.03 3.69
N ARG A 201 11.12 -31.71 3.87
CA ARG A 201 11.33 -33.07 3.34
C ARG A 201 10.42 -34.08 4.00
N LEU A 202 10.22 -34.00 5.33
CA LEU A 202 9.34 -34.91 6.07
C LEU A 202 7.89 -34.79 5.59
N LYS A 203 7.39 -33.56 5.44
CA LYS A 203 6.06 -33.26 4.92
C LYS A 203 5.90 -33.75 3.47
N GLY A 204 6.85 -33.38 2.58
CA GLY A 204 6.85 -33.85 1.18
C GLY A 204 6.84 -35.38 1.07
N ARG A 205 7.56 -36.07 1.98
CA ARG A 205 7.53 -37.55 2.07
C ARG A 205 6.16 -38.06 2.51
N ALA A 206 5.51 -37.41 3.49
CA ALA A 206 4.18 -37.82 3.93
C ALA A 206 3.15 -37.72 2.78
N TRP A 207 3.15 -36.64 2.02
CA TRP A 207 2.35 -36.53 0.80
C TRP A 207 2.67 -37.62 -0.20
N GLN A 208 3.96 -37.88 -0.48
CA GLN A 208 4.38 -38.86 -1.47
C GLN A 208 3.95 -40.28 -1.10
N GLU A 209 4.03 -40.67 0.20
CA GLU A 209 3.55 -41.97 0.66
C GLU A 209 2.06 -42.16 0.39
N VAL A 210 1.24 -41.13 0.68
CA VAL A 210 -0.19 -41.17 0.35
C VAL A 210 -0.41 -41.24 -1.16
N LEU A 211 0.31 -40.44 -1.95
CA LEU A 211 0.17 -40.38 -3.41
C LEU A 211 0.55 -41.69 -4.10
N THR A 212 1.39 -42.54 -3.48
CA THR A 212 1.76 -43.86 -4.01
C THR A 212 0.77 -44.98 -3.66
N LEU A 213 -0.23 -44.72 -2.80
CA LEU A 213 -1.27 -45.71 -2.51
C LEU A 213 -2.06 -46.05 -3.78
N PRO A 214 -2.70 -47.25 -3.87
CA PRO A 214 -3.56 -47.61 -5.00
C PRO A 214 -4.68 -46.59 -5.26
N ASN A 215 -5.06 -46.41 -6.52
CA ASN A 215 -6.20 -45.60 -6.99
C ASN A 215 -7.04 -46.35 -8.04
N ASP A 216 -7.12 -47.66 -7.88
CA ASP A 216 -7.79 -48.60 -8.79
C ASP A 216 -9.31 -48.70 -8.55
N THR A 217 -9.81 -48.12 -7.47
CA THR A 217 -11.25 -48.06 -7.16
C THR A 217 -11.69 -46.66 -6.74
N PRO A 218 -12.97 -46.29 -6.93
CA PRO A 218 -13.48 -45.00 -6.44
C PRO A 218 -13.31 -44.82 -4.92
N GLU A 219 -13.41 -45.90 -4.11
CA GLU A 219 -13.13 -45.87 -2.70
C GLU A 219 -11.67 -45.52 -2.38
N ALA A 220 -10.74 -46.14 -3.10
CA ALA A 220 -9.31 -45.88 -2.95
C ALA A 220 -8.97 -44.43 -3.29
N ILE A 221 -9.56 -43.90 -4.36
CA ILE A 221 -9.42 -42.49 -4.77
C ILE A 221 -9.93 -41.57 -3.67
N ARG A 222 -11.16 -41.76 -3.18
CA ARG A 222 -11.73 -40.94 -2.10
C ARG A 222 -10.89 -41.00 -0.83
N ARG A 223 -10.49 -42.20 -0.40
CA ARG A 223 -9.63 -42.38 0.80
C ARG A 223 -8.31 -41.62 0.64
N LYS A 224 -7.67 -41.72 -0.52
CA LYS A 224 -6.43 -41.00 -0.81
C LYS A 224 -6.65 -39.47 -0.76
N ALA A 225 -7.72 -38.97 -1.36
CA ALA A 225 -8.12 -37.56 -1.32
C ALA A 225 -8.33 -37.07 0.12
N THR A 226 -9.05 -37.85 0.96
CA THR A 226 -9.25 -37.52 2.38
C THR A 226 -7.94 -37.50 3.17
N LEU A 227 -7.03 -38.46 2.96
CA LEU A 227 -5.75 -38.47 3.63
C LEU A 227 -4.88 -37.26 3.23
N LEU A 228 -4.88 -36.87 1.95
CA LEU A 228 -4.19 -35.67 1.48
C LEU A 228 -4.81 -34.42 2.12
N ALA A 229 -6.14 -34.30 2.12
CA ALA A 229 -6.85 -33.19 2.76
C ALA A 229 -6.54 -33.08 4.26
N THR A 230 -6.40 -34.22 4.94
CA THR A 230 -6.01 -34.24 6.36
C THR A 230 -4.60 -33.67 6.58
N ILE A 231 -3.63 -34.11 5.75
CA ILE A 231 -2.25 -33.57 5.82
C ILE A 231 -2.27 -32.08 5.45
N ASP A 232 -2.96 -31.71 4.39
CA ASP A 232 -3.08 -30.32 3.94
C ASP A 232 -3.66 -29.43 5.06
N GLY A 233 -4.74 -29.87 5.71
CA GLY A 233 -5.33 -29.17 6.84
C GLY A 233 -4.38 -28.96 8.01
N MET A 234 -3.49 -29.94 8.27
CA MET A 234 -2.51 -29.83 9.37
C MET A 234 -1.33 -28.90 9.06
N VAL A 235 -1.00 -28.65 7.79
CA VAL A 235 0.21 -27.90 7.41
C VAL A 235 -0.08 -26.54 6.79
N PHE A 236 -1.27 -26.33 6.21
CA PHE A 236 -1.61 -25.06 5.56
C PHE A 236 -2.02 -23.98 6.54
N TRP A 237 -2.68 -24.35 7.64
CA TRP A 237 -3.13 -23.41 8.68
C TRP A 237 -2.50 -23.72 10.03
N THR A 238 -2.39 -22.72 10.87
CA THR A 238 -2.01 -22.95 12.26
C THR A 238 -3.16 -23.56 13.07
N PRO A 239 -2.87 -24.29 14.14
CA PRO A 239 -3.93 -24.78 15.05
C PRO A 239 -4.80 -23.67 15.63
N GLU A 240 -4.21 -22.49 15.90
CA GLU A 240 -4.93 -21.33 16.44
C GLU A 240 -5.95 -20.80 15.45
N TYR A 241 -5.55 -20.66 14.17
CA TYR A 241 -6.45 -20.23 13.11
C TYR A 241 -7.62 -21.22 12.96
N LEU A 242 -7.32 -22.51 12.80
CA LEU A 242 -8.36 -23.54 12.66
C LEU A 242 -9.32 -23.57 13.84
N ASN A 243 -8.81 -23.50 15.08
CA ASN A 243 -9.65 -23.53 16.28
C ASN A 243 -10.53 -22.26 16.43
N ARG A 244 -10.15 -21.15 15.84
CA ARG A 244 -10.92 -19.90 15.83
C ARG A 244 -11.98 -19.92 14.73
N GLU A 245 -11.61 -20.35 13.52
CA GLU A 245 -12.46 -20.22 12.32
C GLU A 245 -13.35 -21.44 12.07
N GLN A 246 -13.03 -22.61 12.62
CA GLN A 246 -13.73 -23.86 12.35
C GLN A 246 -14.42 -24.42 13.61
N SER A 247 -15.63 -24.95 13.41
CA SER A 247 -16.39 -25.61 14.46
C SER A 247 -16.22 -27.14 14.38
N LEU A 248 -16.07 -27.81 15.52
CA LEU A 248 -16.06 -29.26 15.58
C LEU A 248 -17.34 -29.91 15.04
N GLU A 249 -18.47 -29.22 15.09
CA GLU A 249 -19.75 -29.70 14.54
C GLU A 249 -19.67 -29.83 13.01
N HIS A 250 -18.84 -29.02 12.34
CA HIS A 250 -18.70 -29.03 10.88
C HIS A 250 -17.42 -29.74 10.40
N PHE A 251 -16.72 -30.47 11.28
CA PHE A 251 -15.43 -31.08 10.96
C PHE A 251 -15.45 -31.98 9.73
N ASP A 252 -16.40 -32.93 9.65
CA ASP A 252 -16.47 -33.87 8.52
C ASP A 252 -16.81 -33.15 7.21
N ALA A 253 -17.73 -32.19 7.25
CA ALA A 253 -18.08 -31.40 6.08
C ALA A 253 -16.93 -30.51 5.59
N TRP A 254 -16.15 -29.93 6.51
CA TRP A 254 -14.96 -29.17 6.20
C TRP A 254 -13.89 -30.05 5.54
N LEU A 255 -13.64 -31.24 6.10
CA LEU A 255 -12.66 -32.17 5.57
C LEU A 255 -13.06 -32.72 4.19
N GLU A 256 -14.36 -32.98 3.98
CA GLU A 256 -14.90 -33.35 2.67
C GLU A 256 -14.69 -32.22 1.65
N GLY A 257 -14.97 -30.97 2.02
CA GLY A 257 -14.74 -29.78 1.19
C GLY A 257 -13.25 -29.57 0.84
N MET A 258 -12.32 -29.98 1.71
CA MET A 258 -10.89 -29.96 1.46
C MET A 258 -10.43 -31.10 0.52
N SER A 259 -11.20 -32.14 0.32
CA SER A 259 -10.84 -33.33 -0.48
C SER A 259 -10.99 -33.06 -1.98
N ARG A 260 -10.19 -32.13 -2.53
CA ARG A 260 -10.29 -31.62 -3.92
C ARG A 260 -9.78 -32.59 -5.00
N PHE A 261 -8.96 -33.58 -4.63
CA PHE A 261 -8.30 -34.48 -5.57
C PHE A 261 -9.06 -35.79 -5.62
N ASP A 262 -10.26 -35.74 -6.19
CA ASP A 262 -11.22 -36.84 -6.23
C ASP A 262 -11.21 -37.64 -7.53
N THR A 263 -10.27 -37.38 -8.42
CA THR A 263 -10.07 -38.10 -9.68
C THR A 263 -8.68 -38.72 -9.76
N GLU A 264 -8.55 -39.83 -10.49
CA GLU A 264 -7.26 -40.46 -10.75
C GLU A 264 -6.29 -39.49 -11.47
N ALA A 265 -6.77 -38.76 -12.45
CA ALA A 265 -6.02 -37.77 -13.21
C ALA A 265 -5.42 -36.69 -12.29
N ALA A 266 -6.23 -36.09 -11.42
CA ALA A 266 -5.77 -35.06 -10.49
C ALA A 266 -4.74 -35.60 -9.48
N LEU A 267 -4.89 -36.84 -9.03
CA LEU A 267 -3.92 -37.49 -8.14
C LEU A 267 -2.60 -37.79 -8.82
N LEU A 268 -2.61 -38.20 -10.10
CA LEU A 268 -1.40 -38.45 -10.88
C LEU A 268 -0.64 -37.13 -11.13
N ASP A 269 -1.35 -36.07 -11.46
CA ASP A 269 -0.78 -34.74 -11.68
C ASP A 269 -0.13 -34.22 -10.38
N ARG A 270 -0.86 -34.29 -9.25
CA ARG A 270 -0.32 -33.91 -7.95
C ARG A 270 0.91 -34.71 -7.55
N ALA A 271 0.93 -36.02 -7.81
CA ALA A 271 2.08 -36.88 -7.53
C ALA A 271 3.31 -36.46 -8.34
N SER A 272 3.12 -36.10 -9.60
CA SER A 272 4.19 -35.64 -10.48
C SER A 272 4.77 -34.30 -10.01
N GLN A 273 3.93 -33.32 -9.71
CA GLN A 273 4.36 -32.03 -9.16
C GLN A 273 5.02 -32.17 -7.79
N ASN A 274 4.48 -33.00 -6.89
CA ASN A 274 5.11 -33.24 -5.57
C ASN A 274 6.53 -33.81 -5.73
N ARG A 275 6.77 -34.74 -6.68
CA ARG A 275 8.12 -35.24 -6.97
C ARG A 275 9.04 -34.15 -7.48
N SER A 276 8.54 -33.20 -8.29
CA SER A 276 9.36 -32.11 -8.84
C SER A 276 9.93 -31.18 -7.78
N THR A 277 9.27 -31.07 -6.61
CA THR A 277 9.72 -30.22 -5.49
C THR A 277 10.70 -30.94 -4.55
N ALA A 278 10.73 -32.28 -4.53
CA ALA A 278 11.43 -33.08 -3.51
C ALA A 278 12.95 -32.81 -3.42
N GLY A 279 13.57 -32.39 -4.51
CA GLY A 279 15.00 -32.06 -4.59
C GLY A 279 15.30 -30.58 -4.65
N HIS A 280 14.33 -29.72 -4.30
CA HIS A 280 14.53 -28.27 -4.43
C HIS A 280 15.62 -27.75 -3.50
N ASP A 281 16.69 -27.26 -4.11
CA ASP A 281 17.81 -26.59 -3.45
C ASP A 281 18.56 -25.76 -4.52
N ILE A 282 18.48 -24.44 -4.39
CA ILE A 282 19.16 -23.54 -5.35
C ILE A 282 20.68 -23.61 -5.28
N ARG A 283 21.26 -24.25 -4.28
CA ARG A 283 22.70 -24.46 -4.13
C ARG A 283 23.19 -25.68 -4.92
N ARG A 284 22.29 -26.59 -5.25
CA ARG A 284 22.60 -27.86 -5.89
C ARG A 284 23.39 -27.65 -7.20
N ASP A 285 24.55 -28.30 -7.31
CA ASP A 285 25.44 -28.25 -8.49
C ASP A 285 25.94 -26.84 -8.86
N ARG A 286 26.02 -25.91 -7.86
CA ARG A 286 26.52 -24.54 -8.04
C ARG A 286 27.69 -24.27 -7.06
N PRO A 287 28.93 -24.64 -7.43
CA PRO A 287 30.08 -24.44 -6.54
C PRO A 287 30.41 -22.96 -6.28
N ASP A 288 29.98 -22.07 -7.17
CA ASP A 288 30.16 -20.62 -7.10
C ASP A 288 28.92 -19.88 -6.57
N PHE A 289 27.94 -20.60 -6.00
CA PHE A 289 26.66 -20.06 -5.48
C PHE A 289 26.82 -18.78 -4.66
N ALA A 290 27.73 -18.79 -3.66
CA ALA A 290 27.95 -17.64 -2.78
C ALA A 290 28.52 -16.44 -3.54
N ALA A 291 29.38 -16.68 -4.54
CA ALA A 291 29.96 -15.61 -5.35
C ALA A 291 28.90 -15.00 -6.28
N GLN A 292 28.05 -15.82 -6.89
CA GLN A 292 26.94 -15.36 -7.72
C GLN A 292 25.99 -14.44 -6.95
N LEU A 293 25.53 -14.86 -5.77
CA LEU A 293 24.62 -14.05 -4.96
C LEU A 293 25.24 -12.75 -4.46
N LYS A 294 26.53 -12.76 -4.07
CA LYS A 294 27.24 -11.55 -3.64
C LYS A 294 27.45 -10.52 -4.75
N ALA A 295 27.43 -10.97 -6.00
CA ALA A 295 27.54 -10.08 -7.16
C ALA A 295 26.23 -9.37 -7.51
N LEU A 296 25.09 -9.80 -6.96
CA LEU A 296 23.80 -9.20 -7.23
C LEU A 296 23.54 -7.96 -6.35
N PRO A 297 22.85 -6.94 -6.89
CA PRO A 297 22.38 -5.82 -6.07
C PRO A 297 21.45 -6.29 -4.94
N ARG A 298 21.59 -5.68 -3.76
CA ARG A 298 20.72 -6.00 -2.60
C ARG A 298 19.24 -5.75 -2.87
N SER A 299 18.93 -4.71 -3.63
CA SER A 299 17.58 -4.35 -4.06
C SER A 299 16.96 -5.29 -5.11
N LYS A 300 17.62 -6.40 -5.44
CA LYS A 300 17.15 -7.30 -6.50
C LYS A 300 16.13 -8.33 -6.03
N VAL A 301 16.10 -8.64 -4.74
CA VAL A 301 15.26 -9.69 -4.14
C VAL A 301 14.50 -9.13 -2.94
N LEU A 302 13.18 -9.33 -2.93
CA LEU A 302 12.31 -9.17 -1.77
C LEU A 302 11.67 -10.53 -1.48
N ALA A 303 12.03 -11.17 -0.38
CA ALA A 303 11.36 -12.37 0.09
C ALA A 303 10.27 -12.01 1.10
N ILE A 304 9.05 -12.51 0.90
CA ILE A 304 7.95 -12.37 1.86
C ILE A 304 7.66 -13.72 2.48
N VAL A 305 7.72 -13.79 3.80
CA VAL A 305 7.52 -15.01 4.57
C VAL A 305 6.54 -14.77 5.71
N PHE A 306 5.89 -15.83 6.17
CA PHE A 306 4.96 -15.78 7.30
C PHE A 306 5.58 -16.53 8.47
N GLU A 307 5.64 -15.89 9.64
CA GLU A 307 6.31 -16.39 10.85
C GLU A 307 5.90 -17.84 11.20
N ARG A 308 4.63 -18.15 11.01
CA ARG A 308 4.03 -19.43 11.40
C ARG A 308 3.62 -20.32 10.22
N ASP A 309 4.26 -20.15 9.08
CA ASP A 309 4.06 -21.06 7.93
C ASP A 309 4.62 -22.46 8.24
N MET A 310 3.72 -23.43 8.33
CA MET A 310 4.08 -24.84 8.55
C MET A 310 4.20 -25.62 7.24
N THR A 311 3.81 -25.04 6.11
CA THR A 311 3.97 -25.65 4.80
C THR A 311 5.35 -25.39 4.21
N VAL A 312 5.86 -24.18 4.37
CA VAL A 312 7.17 -23.77 3.89
C VAL A 312 7.91 -23.05 5.00
N ASN A 313 9.01 -23.64 5.47
CA ASN A 313 9.77 -23.06 6.57
C ASN A 313 10.35 -21.68 6.16
N PRO A 314 10.10 -20.59 6.92
CA PRO A 314 10.61 -19.27 6.63
C PRO A 314 12.12 -19.10 6.86
N GLU A 315 12.73 -19.92 7.72
CA GLU A 315 14.13 -19.78 8.16
C GLU A 315 15.16 -19.71 7.02
N PRO A 316 15.06 -20.53 5.94
CA PRO A 316 16.03 -20.44 4.84
C PRO A 316 16.02 -19.09 4.12
N ASN A 317 14.87 -18.42 4.04
CA ASN A 317 14.75 -17.08 3.47
C ASN A 317 15.45 -16.04 4.35
N ILE A 318 15.21 -16.12 5.66
CA ILE A 318 15.82 -15.21 6.65
C ILE A 318 17.33 -15.38 6.62
N ARG A 319 17.83 -16.61 6.58
CA ARG A 319 19.27 -16.90 6.46
C ARG A 319 19.85 -16.39 5.15
N LEU A 320 19.19 -16.62 4.02
CA LEU A 320 19.65 -16.12 2.72
C LEU A 320 19.76 -14.59 2.72
N ALA A 321 18.76 -13.91 3.27
CA ALA A 321 18.75 -12.45 3.40
C ALA A 321 19.89 -11.95 4.30
N GLN A 322 20.12 -12.58 5.44
CA GLN A 322 21.22 -12.23 6.37
C GLN A 322 22.59 -12.45 5.74
N ASP A 323 22.80 -13.57 5.03
CA ASP A 323 24.10 -13.93 4.45
C ASP A 323 24.46 -13.06 3.22
N TYR A 324 23.49 -12.61 2.46
CA TYR A 324 23.70 -11.90 1.17
C TYR A 324 23.14 -10.48 1.14
N GLY A 325 22.40 -10.06 2.16
CA GLY A 325 21.88 -8.70 2.33
C GLY A 325 20.69 -8.39 1.44
N PHE A 326 19.92 -9.39 1.03
CA PHE A 326 18.62 -9.21 0.39
C PHE A 326 17.56 -8.75 1.39
N GLU A 327 16.45 -8.22 0.88
CA GLU A 327 15.33 -7.85 1.73
C GLU A 327 14.48 -9.07 2.05
N VAL A 328 14.13 -9.23 3.34
CA VAL A 328 13.13 -10.20 3.79
C VAL A 328 12.12 -9.50 4.68
N VAL A 329 10.85 -9.74 4.41
CA VAL A 329 9.74 -9.26 5.22
C VAL A 329 9.07 -10.48 5.86
N GLU A 330 9.19 -10.59 7.18
CA GLU A 330 8.50 -11.59 7.98
C GLU A 330 7.20 -10.99 8.51
N ILE A 331 6.07 -11.52 8.05
CA ILE A 331 4.74 -11.07 8.46
C ILE A 331 4.29 -11.93 9.64
N PRO A 332 4.08 -11.34 10.82
CA PRO A 332 3.59 -12.07 11.98
C PRO A 332 2.10 -12.40 11.82
N GLY A 333 1.68 -13.55 12.35
CA GLY A 333 0.28 -13.91 12.36
C GLY A 333 0.04 -15.43 12.40
N ASP A 334 -1.22 -15.82 12.38
CA ASP A 334 -1.65 -17.19 12.59
C ASP A 334 -2.32 -17.87 11.38
N CYS A 335 -2.38 -17.22 10.22
CA CYS A 335 -2.96 -17.81 9.00
C CYS A 335 -2.12 -18.93 8.37
N GLY A 336 -0.88 -19.13 8.82
CA GLY A 336 0.01 -20.14 8.27
C GLY A 336 0.40 -19.87 6.82
N HIS A 337 0.27 -20.89 5.94
CA HIS A 337 0.63 -20.80 4.53
C HIS A 337 -0.33 -19.95 3.69
N PHE A 338 -1.51 -19.63 4.20
CA PHE A 338 -2.48 -18.77 3.51
C PHE A 338 -2.40 -17.30 3.92
N GLY A 339 -1.25 -16.87 4.47
CA GLY A 339 -1.01 -15.46 4.81
C GLY A 339 -1.32 -14.47 3.69
N PRO A 340 -0.98 -14.74 2.40
CA PRO A 340 -1.28 -13.84 1.29
C PRO A 340 -2.75 -13.81 0.85
N ASN A 341 -3.66 -14.52 1.51
CA ASN A 341 -5.08 -14.49 1.15
C ASN A 341 -5.78 -13.22 1.65
N PRO A 342 -6.90 -12.80 0.99
CA PRO A 342 -7.64 -11.59 1.35
C PRO A 342 -8.15 -11.56 2.80
N GLU A 343 -8.45 -12.73 3.36
CA GLU A 343 -8.96 -12.89 4.73
C GLU A 343 -7.86 -12.81 5.80
N CYS A 344 -6.58 -12.71 5.38
CA CYS A 344 -5.42 -12.71 6.26
C CYS A 344 -4.59 -11.44 6.11
N TYR A 345 -3.39 -11.54 5.50
CA TYR A 345 -2.40 -10.46 5.47
C TYR A 345 -2.13 -9.94 4.05
N GLN A 346 -3.05 -10.18 3.11
CA GLN A 346 -2.86 -9.83 1.70
C GLN A 346 -2.56 -8.34 1.48
N GLU A 347 -3.23 -7.44 2.20
CA GLU A 347 -2.99 -6.00 2.07
C GLU A 347 -1.53 -5.64 2.36
N GLN A 348 -0.95 -6.24 3.42
CA GLN A 348 0.47 -6.01 3.75
C GLN A 348 1.41 -6.55 2.66
N VAL A 349 1.07 -7.68 2.05
CA VAL A 349 1.83 -8.25 0.92
C VAL A 349 1.74 -7.34 -0.30
N ILE A 350 0.53 -6.85 -0.63
CA ILE A 350 0.30 -5.92 -1.75
C ILE A 350 1.16 -4.66 -1.57
N GLU A 351 1.08 -4.01 -0.40
CA GLU A 351 1.87 -2.81 -0.11
C GLU A 351 3.37 -3.05 -0.30
N ARG A 352 3.89 -4.15 0.26
CA ARG A 352 5.33 -4.45 0.20
C ARG A 352 5.81 -4.78 -1.20
N VAL A 353 5.01 -5.54 -1.98
CA VAL A 353 5.35 -5.88 -3.36
C VAL A 353 5.28 -4.65 -4.26
N ALA A 354 4.25 -3.83 -4.13
CA ALA A 354 4.10 -2.59 -4.90
C ALA A 354 5.27 -1.63 -4.64
N ASP A 355 5.63 -1.40 -3.36
CA ASP A 355 6.77 -0.56 -2.99
C ASP A 355 8.08 -1.08 -3.59
N PHE A 356 8.30 -2.39 -3.55
CA PHE A 356 9.54 -3.01 -4.01
C PHE A 356 9.68 -3.01 -5.53
N LEU A 357 8.62 -3.31 -6.26
CA LEU A 357 8.64 -3.36 -7.72
C LEU A 357 8.83 -1.97 -8.35
N GLY A 358 8.73 -0.90 -7.55
CA GLY A 358 8.79 0.46 -8.08
C GLY A 358 7.72 0.67 -9.13
N GLY A 359 6.53 0.11 -8.87
CA GLY A 359 5.33 0.45 -9.64
C GLY A 359 5.24 1.95 -9.78
N PRO A 360 4.62 2.49 -10.83
CA PRO A 360 4.36 3.92 -10.87
C PRO A 360 3.77 4.28 -9.52
N PRO A 361 4.29 5.31 -8.84
CA PRO A 361 3.85 5.65 -7.50
C PRO A 361 2.35 5.63 -7.52
N GLN A 362 1.75 4.80 -6.67
CA GLN A 362 0.31 4.61 -6.71
C GLN A 362 -0.30 6.00 -6.66
N ARG A 363 -0.99 6.42 -7.73
CA ARG A 363 -1.74 7.68 -7.74
C ARG A 363 -2.83 7.68 -6.67
N VAL A 364 -2.94 6.57 -5.93
CA VAL A 364 -3.81 6.32 -4.80
C VAL A 364 -3.01 6.52 -3.52
N MET A 365 -3.55 7.29 -2.60
CA MET A 365 -2.97 7.45 -1.26
C MET A 365 -2.91 6.10 -0.53
N GLN A 366 -1.72 5.71 -0.09
CA GLN A 366 -1.51 4.50 0.72
C GLN A 366 -2.02 4.76 2.14
N ARG A 367 -2.94 3.93 2.63
CA ARG A 367 -3.32 3.94 4.03
C ARG A 367 -2.27 3.19 4.85
N ARG A 368 -1.76 3.83 5.89
CA ARG A 368 -0.81 3.25 6.85
C ARG A 368 -1.35 3.42 8.27
N THR A 369 -0.81 2.66 9.20
CA THR A 369 -1.25 2.71 10.61
C THR A 369 -0.05 2.63 11.53
N ILE A 370 -0.08 3.43 12.59
CA ILE A 370 0.88 3.30 13.70
C ILE A 370 0.12 3.17 15.02
N SER A 371 0.75 2.53 16.00
CA SER A 371 0.18 2.37 17.35
C SER A 371 0.71 3.46 18.28
N VAL A 372 -0.19 4.20 18.93
CA VAL A 372 0.13 5.24 19.92
C VAL A 372 -0.75 5.04 21.13
N GLY A 373 -0.16 4.87 22.30
CA GLY A 373 -0.91 4.61 23.53
C GLY A 373 -1.78 3.35 23.49
N GLY A 374 -1.41 2.36 22.64
CA GLY A 374 -2.18 1.13 22.43
C GLY A 374 -3.34 1.26 21.45
N LYS A 375 -3.56 2.42 20.83
CA LYS A 375 -4.57 2.66 19.80
C LYS A 375 -3.92 2.69 18.42
N ALA A 376 -4.48 1.97 17.45
CA ALA A 376 -4.08 2.02 16.05
C ALA A 376 -4.65 3.28 15.40
N ARG A 377 -3.79 4.15 14.85
CA ARG A 377 -4.19 5.42 14.23
C ARG A 377 -3.76 5.48 12.78
N PRO A 378 -4.68 5.75 11.85
CA PRO A 378 -4.39 5.77 10.42
C PRO A 378 -3.75 7.08 9.99
N PHE A 379 -2.90 6.98 8.96
CA PHE A 379 -2.43 8.11 8.16
C PHE A 379 -2.31 7.66 6.70
N PHE A 380 -2.22 8.61 5.79
CA PHE A 380 -2.21 8.34 4.36
C PHE A 380 -0.97 8.97 3.74
N VAL A 381 -0.36 8.29 2.80
CA VAL A 381 0.86 8.76 2.12
C VAL A 381 0.64 8.74 0.62
N TYR A 382 0.96 9.84 -0.04
CA TYR A 382 1.04 9.91 -1.48
C TYR A 382 2.50 9.98 -1.91
N LEU A 383 2.88 9.14 -2.86
CA LEU A 383 4.22 9.07 -3.44
C LEU A 383 4.16 9.63 -4.87
N PRO A 384 4.99 10.63 -5.23
CA PRO A 384 5.03 11.20 -6.58
C PRO A 384 5.73 10.26 -7.57
N ASP A 385 5.56 10.49 -8.89
CA ASP A 385 6.17 9.69 -9.96
C ASP A 385 7.72 9.63 -9.88
N ALA A 386 8.35 10.61 -9.25
CA ALA A 386 9.80 10.65 -9.02
C ALA A 386 10.27 9.78 -7.84
N TYR A 387 9.35 9.18 -7.07
CA TYR A 387 9.71 8.34 -5.93
C TYR A 387 10.52 7.11 -6.38
N GLY A 388 11.53 6.73 -5.61
CA GLY A 388 12.44 5.62 -5.94
C GLY A 388 13.67 6.01 -6.75
N GLN A 389 13.68 7.20 -7.37
CA GLN A 389 14.83 7.69 -8.13
C GLN A 389 15.90 8.38 -7.26
N ARG A 390 15.46 9.06 -6.21
CA ARG A 390 16.29 9.80 -5.25
C ARG A 390 15.51 10.03 -3.95
N PRO A 391 16.19 10.31 -2.81
CA PRO A 391 15.48 10.76 -1.62
C PRO A 391 14.68 12.04 -1.90
N LEU A 392 13.40 12.05 -1.51
CA LEU A 392 12.49 13.16 -1.76
C LEU A 392 12.15 13.93 -0.49
N PRO A 393 11.87 15.25 -0.59
CA PRO A 393 11.30 16.03 0.50
C PRO A 393 9.99 15.44 0.99
N VAL A 394 9.64 15.72 2.25
CA VAL A 394 8.39 15.26 2.86
C VAL A 394 7.58 16.45 3.37
N VAL A 395 6.30 16.48 3.06
CA VAL A 395 5.32 17.42 3.65
C VAL A 395 4.36 16.61 4.53
N LEU A 396 4.29 16.95 5.82
CA LEU A 396 3.26 16.45 6.72
C LEU A 396 2.11 17.46 6.74
N ALA A 397 0.91 17.07 6.25
CA ALA A 397 -0.21 17.99 6.00
C ALA A 397 -1.39 17.68 6.92
N LEU A 398 -1.73 18.61 7.80
CA LEU A 398 -2.72 18.46 8.87
C LEU A 398 -4.04 19.14 8.51
N HIS A 399 -5.13 18.37 8.51
CA HIS A 399 -6.48 18.88 8.21
C HIS A 399 -7.07 19.73 9.35
N GLY A 400 -8.12 20.50 9.05
CA GLY A 400 -8.85 21.30 10.01
C GLY A 400 -9.89 20.51 10.83
N TYR A 401 -10.57 21.18 11.76
CA TYR A 401 -11.65 20.63 12.55
C TYR A 401 -12.80 20.11 11.67
N GLY A 402 -13.36 18.94 12.01
CA GLY A 402 -14.45 18.32 11.26
C GLY A 402 -14.07 17.77 9.88
N SER A 403 -12.78 17.78 9.51
CA SER A 403 -12.30 17.31 8.22
C SER A 403 -11.70 15.91 8.33
N THR A 404 -11.41 15.31 7.16
CA THR A 404 -10.66 14.06 7.06
C THR A 404 -9.34 14.26 6.33
N ALA A 405 -8.39 13.36 6.55
CA ALA A 405 -7.10 13.36 5.86
C ALA A 405 -7.25 13.35 4.34
N THR A 406 -8.12 12.47 3.82
CA THR A 406 -8.36 12.34 2.38
C THR A 406 -9.25 13.45 1.83
N GLY A 407 -10.19 13.96 2.61
CA GLY A 407 -10.98 15.14 2.26
C GLY A 407 -10.11 16.38 2.10
N PHE A 408 -9.18 16.60 3.02
CA PHE A 408 -8.21 17.69 2.93
C PHE A 408 -7.31 17.57 1.68
N ALA A 409 -6.79 16.36 1.42
CA ALA A 409 -5.99 16.11 0.24
C ALA A 409 -6.76 16.40 -1.05
N SER A 410 -8.03 15.97 -1.14
CA SER A 410 -8.88 16.12 -2.32
C SER A 410 -9.36 17.56 -2.51
N ALA A 411 -9.82 18.22 -1.44
CA ALA A 411 -10.33 19.59 -1.51
C ALA A 411 -9.25 20.61 -1.99
N HIS A 412 -7.99 20.31 -1.71
CA HIS A 412 -6.86 21.16 -2.09
C HIS A 412 -5.96 20.54 -3.17
N GLU A 413 -6.36 19.42 -3.80
CA GLU A 413 -5.62 18.72 -4.88
C GLU A 413 -4.11 18.56 -4.59
N LEU A 414 -3.78 18.32 -3.32
CA LEU A 414 -2.40 18.34 -2.84
C LEU A 414 -1.54 17.24 -3.46
N ASN A 415 -2.14 16.08 -3.80
CA ASN A 415 -1.41 15.00 -4.47
C ASN A 415 -0.92 15.40 -5.86
N GLN A 416 -1.72 16.15 -6.62
CA GLN A 416 -1.33 16.61 -7.96
C GLN A 416 -0.16 17.60 -7.87
N HIS A 417 -0.21 18.49 -6.87
CA HIS A 417 0.89 19.42 -6.61
C HIS A 417 2.16 18.69 -6.15
N ALA A 418 2.01 17.68 -5.29
CA ALA A 418 3.13 16.85 -4.83
C ALA A 418 3.81 16.11 -5.99
N ASN A 419 3.00 15.59 -6.92
CA ASN A 419 3.51 14.92 -8.12
C ASN A 419 4.27 15.89 -9.05
N ALA A 420 3.74 17.08 -9.24
CA ALA A 420 4.36 18.10 -10.11
C ALA A 420 5.68 18.65 -9.55
N ASN A 421 5.91 18.53 -8.23
CA ASN A 421 7.04 19.14 -7.54
C ASN A 421 7.96 18.13 -6.82
N ASP A 422 7.81 16.83 -7.09
CA ASP A 422 8.66 15.74 -6.61
C ASP A 422 8.83 15.72 -5.08
N TYR A 423 7.74 15.75 -4.31
CA TYR A 423 7.78 15.54 -2.87
C TYR A 423 6.74 14.54 -2.38
N ILE A 424 7.08 13.80 -1.32
CA ILE A 424 6.17 12.90 -0.61
C ILE A 424 5.24 13.75 0.25
N ILE A 425 3.94 13.46 0.26
CA ILE A 425 3.03 14.12 1.17
C ILE A 425 2.30 13.09 2.03
N ALA A 426 2.28 13.32 3.35
CA ALA A 426 1.62 12.47 4.32
C ALA A 426 0.49 13.23 5.00
N TYR A 427 -0.65 12.56 5.14
CA TYR A 427 -1.88 13.08 5.71
C TYR A 427 -2.27 12.29 6.95
N PRO A 428 -1.92 12.74 8.15
CA PRO A 428 -2.39 12.14 9.37
C PRO A 428 -3.90 12.32 9.53
N GLN A 429 -4.60 11.32 10.10
CA GLN A 429 -6.00 11.46 10.48
C GLN A 429 -6.12 11.83 11.95
N GLY A 430 -6.68 13.01 12.22
CA GLY A 430 -7.07 13.43 13.56
C GLY A 430 -8.14 12.51 14.15
N ALA A 431 -8.16 12.35 15.46
CA ALA A 431 -9.19 11.57 16.13
C ALA A 431 -10.59 12.11 15.80
N GLY A 432 -11.55 11.22 15.58
CA GLY A 432 -12.90 11.63 15.17
C GLY A 432 -13.99 10.68 15.65
N PHE A 433 -15.19 11.21 15.79
CA PHE A 433 -16.42 10.48 16.13
C PHE A 433 -17.65 11.19 15.54
N TYR A 434 -18.78 10.50 15.50
CA TYR A 434 -20.04 11.05 15.01
C TYR A 434 -20.92 11.50 16.18
N THR A 435 -21.50 12.70 16.08
CA THR A 435 -22.46 13.23 17.05
C THR A 435 -23.32 14.34 16.43
N GLU A 436 -24.42 14.69 17.09
CA GLU A 436 -25.22 15.87 16.75
C GLU A 436 -24.67 17.08 17.52
N PRO A 437 -23.94 18.00 16.90
CA PRO A 437 -23.44 19.18 17.57
C PRO A 437 -24.57 20.18 17.86
N ALA A 438 -24.44 20.98 18.91
CA ALA A 438 -25.49 21.93 19.36
C ALA A 438 -25.89 22.98 18.28
N TRP A 439 -25.08 23.21 17.27
CA TRP A 439 -25.31 24.12 16.14
C TRP A 439 -25.90 23.49 14.89
N GLN A 440 -26.07 22.16 14.88
CA GLN A 440 -26.55 21.40 13.72
C GLN A 440 -27.59 20.38 14.17
N LYS A 441 -28.64 20.19 13.36
CA LYS A 441 -29.75 19.27 13.72
C LYS A 441 -29.50 17.83 13.20
N GLU A 442 -28.40 17.61 12.57
CA GLU A 442 -28.02 16.33 11.95
C GLU A 442 -26.69 15.87 12.50
N GLU A 443 -26.48 14.57 12.53
CA GLU A 443 -25.22 13.97 12.94
C GLU A 443 -24.09 14.40 12.00
N ALA A 444 -22.99 14.85 12.57
CA ALA A 444 -21.79 15.28 11.85
C ALA A 444 -20.54 14.56 12.35
N LEU A 445 -19.56 14.42 11.48
CA LEU A 445 -18.23 13.99 11.87
C LEU A 445 -17.54 15.11 12.63
N ILE A 446 -17.10 14.80 13.84
CA ILE A 446 -16.26 15.66 14.66
C ILE A 446 -14.86 15.05 14.67
N SER A 447 -13.88 15.73 14.08
CA SER A 447 -12.47 15.33 14.07
C SER A 447 -11.59 16.50 14.48
N SER A 448 -10.55 16.26 15.27
CA SER A 448 -9.71 17.33 15.80
C SER A 448 -8.31 16.86 16.19
N TRP A 449 -7.51 17.84 16.61
CA TRP A 449 -6.16 17.65 17.13
C TRP A 449 -6.08 18.14 18.58
N ASN A 450 -5.27 17.49 19.40
CA ASN A 450 -4.88 17.94 20.72
C ASN A 450 -3.80 19.01 20.61
N ASP A 451 -4.22 20.24 20.39
CA ASP A 451 -3.33 21.39 20.17
C ASP A 451 -2.90 22.10 21.46
N LEU A 452 -3.36 21.65 22.62
CA LEU A 452 -3.23 22.23 23.97
C LEU A 452 -4.03 23.52 24.19
N ALA A 453 -4.29 24.31 23.17
CA ALA A 453 -4.91 25.64 23.34
C ALA A 453 -6.32 25.56 23.94
N SER A 454 -7.03 24.48 23.66
CA SER A 454 -8.39 24.27 24.17
C SER A 454 -8.44 23.56 25.51
N ASN A 455 -7.37 22.87 25.95
CA ASN A 455 -7.39 22.06 27.18
C ASN A 455 -6.73 22.72 28.38
N TYR A 456 -5.85 23.68 28.16
CA TYR A 456 -5.01 24.25 29.19
C TYR A 456 -5.18 25.76 29.24
N PRO A 457 -6.26 26.28 29.87
CA PRO A 457 -6.44 27.71 30.03
C PRO A 457 -5.23 28.28 30.79
N VAL A 458 -4.60 29.30 30.23
CA VAL A 458 -3.56 30.04 30.92
C VAL A 458 -4.25 30.87 32.02
N ALA A 459 -3.82 30.71 33.27
CA ALA A 459 -4.49 31.23 34.45
C ALA A 459 -4.74 32.76 34.47
N SER A 460 -4.13 33.52 33.56
CA SER A 460 -4.21 34.99 33.49
C SER A 460 -4.94 35.53 32.26
N VAL A 461 -5.33 34.68 31.29
CA VAL A 461 -5.90 35.14 30.02
C VAL A 461 -7.05 34.23 29.60
N SER A 462 -8.23 34.80 29.36
CA SER A 462 -9.36 34.05 28.82
C SER A 462 -9.19 33.85 27.32
N HIS A 463 -9.30 32.60 26.84
CA HIS A 463 -9.39 32.26 25.44
C HIS A 463 -10.81 31.91 24.99
N CYS A 464 -11.76 32.01 25.90
CA CYS A 464 -13.14 31.63 25.70
C CYS A 464 -14.09 32.61 26.41
N LEU A 465 -15.10 33.06 25.69
CA LEU A 465 -16.25 33.77 26.26
C LEU A 465 -17.24 32.71 26.73
N SER A 466 -17.28 32.44 28.01
CA SER A 466 -17.76 31.26 28.73
C SER A 466 -19.22 30.81 28.52
N ASP A 467 -20.01 31.47 27.67
CA ASP A 467 -21.46 31.23 27.59
C ASP A 467 -22.00 31.03 26.15
N ARG A 468 -21.15 30.96 25.10
CA ARG A 468 -21.66 31.05 23.74
C ARG A 468 -21.70 29.77 22.93
N LEU A 469 -20.75 28.86 23.04
CA LEU A 469 -20.80 27.61 22.27
C LEU A 469 -20.07 26.48 22.98
N ALA A 470 -20.78 25.37 23.20
CA ALA A 470 -20.17 24.12 23.61
C ALA A 470 -19.83 23.28 22.35
N TYR A 471 -18.57 22.96 22.15
CA TYR A 471 -18.17 21.98 21.18
C TYR A 471 -18.49 20.57 21.69
N PRO A 472 -18.76 19.60 20.79
CA PRO A 472 -18.94 18.23 21.21
C PRO A 472 -17.69 17.68 21.91
N CYS A 473 -17.94 17.11 23.12
CA CYS A 473 -16.87 16.55 23.93
C CYS A 473 -16.42 15.20 23.36
N TYR A 474 -15.13 15.03 23.19
CA TYR A 474 -14.58 13.75 22.79
C TYR A 474 -14.79 12.70 23.86
N PRO A 475 -15.12 11.44 23.48
CA PRO A 475 -15.43 10.37 24.45
C PRO A 475 -14.32 10.13 25.48
N ASP A 476 -13.06 10.31 25.07
CA ASP A 476 -11.88 10.07 25.91
C ASP A 476 -11.45 11.29 26.75
N CYS A 477 -12.11 12.43 26.61
CA CYS A 477 -11.79 13.66 27.36
C CYS A 477 -12.40 13.74 28.77
N GLY A 478 -13.36 12.89 29.09
CA GLY A 478 -14.14 13.03 30.32
C GLY A 478 -15.10 14.21 30.24
N GLU A 479 -14.92 15.24 31.10
CA GLU A 479 -15.73 16.47 31.08
C GLU A 479 -15.03 17.56 30.27
N CYS A 480 -15.70 18.08 29.25
CA CYS A 480 -15.23 19.21 28.47
C CYS A 480 -15.81 20.51 28.97
N LYS A 481 -15.05 21.60 28.88
CA LYS A 481 -15.47 22.97 29.16
C LYS A 481 -15.93 23.67 27.89
N ALA A 482 -16.49 24.86 28.06
CA ALA A 482 -16.71 25.74 26.92
C ALA A 482 -15.41 25.97 26.15
N CYS A 483 -15.50 25.98 24.83
CA CYS A 483 -14.38 26.12 23.92
C CYS A 483 -13.37 24.94 23.88
N ASP A 484 -13.70 23.79 24.42
CA ASP A 484 -12.87 22.58 24.29
C ASP A 484 -13.24 21.86 23.01
N TRP A 485 -12.33 21.84 22.03
CA TRP A 485 -12.50 21.08 20.77
C TRP A 485 -11.44 20.00 20.57
N THR A 486 -10.60 19.78 21.54
CA THR A 486 -9.46 18.88 21.47
C THR A 486 -9.84 17.42 21.41
N SER A 487 -9.00 16.61 20.78
CA SER A 487 -9.16 15.16 20.77
C SER A 487 -8.82 14.48 22.10
N CYS A 488 -8.08 15.15 23.02
CA CYS A 488 -7.46 14.57 24.22
C CYS A 488 -6.52 13.39 23.97
N GLU A 489 -6.24 13.06 22.72
CA GLU A 489 -5.31 11.99 22.32
C GLU A 489 -3.85 12.47 22.34
N ASP A 490 -2.91 11.52 22.35
CA ASP A 490 -1.49 11.83 22.15
C ASP A 490 -1.19 12.10 20.67
N ASP A 491 -1.65 13.24 20.15
CA ASP A 491 -1.43 13.61 18.76
C ASP A 491 0.03 13.98 18.49
N VAL A 492 0.77 14.46 19.47
CA VAL A 492 2.22 14.69 19.31
C VAL A 492 2.95 13.37 19.10
N GLY A 493 2.72 12.36 19.94
CA GLY A 493 3.28 11.04 19.77
C GLY A 493 2.88 10.40 18.43
N PHE A 494 1.64 10.62 18.00
CA PHE A 494 1.15 10.15 16.71
C PHE A 494 1.91 10.80 15.54
N LEU A 495 1.99 12.11 15.49
CA LEU A 495 2.62 12.84 14.39
C LEU A 495 4.13 12.58 14.33
N MET A 496 4.81 12.52 15.48
CA MET A 496 6.24 12.17 15.52
C MET A 496 6.48 10.71 15.14
N GLY A 497 5.59 9.80 15.53
CA GLY A 497 5.64 8.41 15.11
C GLY A 497 5.47 8.23 13.60
N ILE A 498 4.63 9.04 12.94
CA ILE A 498 4.54 9.08 11.48
C ILE A 498 5.87 9.51 10.88
N VAL A 499 6.46 10.60 11.37
CA VAL A 499 7.78 11.06 10.88
C VAL A 499 8.81 9.95 10.97
N ASP A 500 8.89 9.25 12.10
CA ASP A 500 9.83 8.14 12.29
C ASP A 500 9.51 6.97 11.35
N ASN A 501 8.23 6.62 11.16
CA ASN A 501 7.82 5.59 10.21
C ASN A 501 8.22 5.92 8.78
N LEU A 502 7.94 7.16 8.32
CA LEU A 502 8.31 7.58 6.96
C LEU A 502 9.83 7.53 6.76
N GLN A 503 10.62 7.90 7.77
CA GLN A 503 12.07 7.83 7.74
C GLN A 503 12.60 6.40 7.62
N LEU A 504 11.96 5.47 8.29
CA LEU A 504 12.37 4.07 8.31
C LEU A 504 11.92 3.28 7.08
N THR A 505 10.80 3.68 6.46
CA THR A 505 10.13 2.87 5.45
C THR A 505 10.18 3.46 4.03
N LEU A 506 10.53 4.74 3.88
CA LEU A 506 10.56 5.42 2.59
C LEU A 506 11.91 6.06 2.29
N MET A 507 12.19 6.26 1.02
CA MET A 507 13.36 7.00 0.54
C MET A 507 13.12 8.51 0.68
N THR A 508 13.29 9.02 1.91
CA THR A 508 13.03 10.41 2.28
C THR A 508 14.30 11.25 2.42
N ASP A 509 14.22 12.51 2.02
CA ASP A 509 15.22 13.52 2.37
C ASP A 509 14.88 14.15 3.73
N LEU A 510 15.50 13.66 4.76
CA LEU A 510 15.24 14.05 6.15
C LEU A 510 15.61 15.51 6.48
N ASP A 511 16.42 16.15 5.66
CA ASP A 511 16.77 17.55 5.84
C ASP A 511 15.72 18.49 5.26
N ARG A 512 14.81 17.97 4.44
CA ARG A 512 13.68 18.68 3.84
C ARG A 512 12.34 18.08 4.28
N LEU A 513 12.13 18.06 5.59
CA LEU A 513 10.84 17.71 6.20
C LEU A 513 10.08 18.97 6.58
N TYR A 514 8.89 19.14 6.06
CA TYR A 514 8.04 20.32 6.23
C TYR A 514 6.72 19.99 6.90
N LEU A 515 6.14 20.97 7.58
CA LEU A 515 4.88 20.82 8.28
C LEU A 515 3.88 21.87 7.79
N LEU A 516 2.71 21.42 7.32
CA LEU A 516 1.62 22.25 6.82
C LEU A 516 0.36 21.95 7.64
N GLY A 517 -0.40 22.99 8.02
CA GLY A 517 -1.67 22.76 8.69
C GLY A 517 -2.69 23.86 8.43
N ASN A 518 -3.94 23.41 8.28
CA ASN A 518 -5.09 24.26 7.99
C ASN A 518 -6.00 24.38 9.23
N SER A 519 -6.38 25.61 9.65
CA SER A 519 -7.29 25.85 10.78
C SER A 519 -6.80 25.13 12.06
N ASN A 520 -7.57 24.25 12.68
CA ASN A 520 -7.15 23.42 13.83
C ASN A 520 -5.85 22.63 13.54
N GLY A 521 -5.60 22.18 12.30
CA GLY A 521 -4.30 21.64 11.89
C GLY A 521 -3.17 22.69 11.97
N GLY A 522 -3.47 23.97 11.70
CA GLY A 522 -2.54 25.07 11.87
C GLY A 522 -2.14 25.32 13.32
N SER A 523 -3.06 25.14 14.29
CA SER A 523 -2.73 25.20 15.71
C SER A 523 -1.77 24.09 16.11
N MET A 524 -1.99 22.88 15.59
CA MET A 524 -1.09 21.75 15.84
C MET A 524 0.30 21.94 15.20
N VAL A 525 0.38 22.61 14.04
CA VAL A 525 1.65 23.05 13.44
C VAL A 525 2.41 23.99 14.35
N GLN A 526 1.74 24.98 14.97
CA GLN A 526 2.38 25.89 15.94
C GLN A 526 2.91 25.12 17.15
N ARG A 527 2.11 24.20 17.71
CA ARG A 527 2.53 23.35 18.83
C ARG A 527 3.79 22.55 18.49
N LEU A 528 3.78 21.81 17.37
CA LEU A 528 4.93 21.00 16.96
C LEU A 528 6.14 21.87 16.62
N GLY A 529 5.95 23.01 15.98
CA GLY A 529 7.03 23.95 15.69
C GLY A 529 7.71 24.51 16.95
N CYS A 530 6.97 24.69 18.04
CA CYS A 530 7.52 25.10 19.33
C CYS A 530 8.21 23.96 20.08
N ASP A 531 7.59 22.77 20.09
CA ASP A 531 8.06 21.63 20.89
C ASP A 531 9.23 20.89 20.20
N TYR A 532 9.19 20.78 18.85
CA TYR A 532 10.13 19.99 18.05
C TYR A 532 10.74 20.78 16.87
N PRO A 533 11.26 22.00 17.08
CA PRO A 533 11.77 22.84 15.99
C PRO A 533 12.92 22.20 15.20
N ASP A 534 13.62 21.23 15.80
CA ASP A 534 14.74 20.52 15.17
C ASP A 534 14.33 19.48 14.13
N ARG A 535 13.06 19.11 14.13
CA ARG A 535 12.58 18.04 13.23
C ARG A 535 12.17 18.58 11.87
N PHE A 536 11.84 19.86 11.74
CA PHE A 536 11.30 20.48 10.54
C PHE A 536 12.23 21.49 9.92
N ALA A 537 12.26 21.56 8.58
CA ALA A 537 13.03 22.55 7.84
C ALA A 537 12.28 23.89 7.73
N ALA A 538 10.96 23.85 7.64
CA ALA A 538 10.06 25.01 7.67
C ALA A 538 8.63 24.57 8.02
N VAL A 539 7.79 25.52 8.44
CA VAL A 539 6.37 25.30 8.75
C VAL A 539 5.49 26.31 8.04
N ALA A 540 4.25 25.88 7.71
CA ALA A 540 3.23 26.74 7.12
C ALA A 540 1.91 26.61 7.90
N ILE A 541 1.40 27.74 8.38
CA ILE A 541 0.21 27.87 9.20
C ILE A 541 -0.85 28.60 8.40
N MET A 542 -1.93 27.90 8.06
CA MET A 542 -2.99 28.42 7.22
C MET A 542 -4.24 28.71 8.04
N ILE A 543 -4.74 29.93 7.93
CA ILE A 543 -5.99 30.41 8.55
C ILE A 543 -6.14 30.08 10.03
N TYR A 544 -5.06 30.27 10.81
CA TYR A 544 -5.10 30.06 12.25
C TYR A 544 -4.16 31.01 13.00
N GLN A 545 -4.65 31.55 14.10
CA GLN A 545 -3.90 32.31 15.11
C GLN A 545 -4.06 31.63 16.46
N MET A 546 -3.00 31.57 17.26
CA MET A 546 -3.08 30.98 18.60
C MET A 546 -3.98 31.79 19.54
N PRO A 547 -4.74 31.13 20.42
CA PRO A 547 -5.42 31.82 21.51
C PRO A 547 -4.43 32.60 22.39
N PRO A 548 -4.86 33.68 23.03
CA PRO A 548 -4.01 34.49 23.91
C PRO A 548 -3.36 33.65 25.01
N GLY A 549 -2.06 33.82 25.20
CA GLY A 549 -1.27 33.08 26.17
C GLY A 549 -0.75 31.71 25.72
N HIS A 550 -1.21 31.19 24.58
CA HIS A 550 -0.73 29.95 23.99
C HIS A 550 0.25 30.16 22.84
N ALA A 551 0.34 31.36 22.29
CA ALA A 551 1.33 31.66 21.29
C ALA A 551 2.73 31.42 21.85
N CYS A 552 3.51 30.60 21.17
CA CYS A 552 4.86 30.24 21.55
C CYS A 552 5.84 30.56 20.42
N GLY A 553 7.10 30.70 20.76
CA GLY A 553 8.18 30.84 19.78
C GLY A 553 9.15 29.66 19.84
N PRO A 554 9.55 29.09 18.71
CA PRO A 554 10.48 27.96 18.71
C PRO A 554 11.84 28.35 19.27
N ARG A 555 12.46 27.42 20.01
CA ARG A 555 13.77 27.65 20.66
C ARG A 555 14.93 27.65 19.67
N LYS A 556 14.76 27.06 18.49
CA LYS A 556 15.75 27.01 17.39
C LYS A 556 15.24 27.72 16.16
N ALA A 557 16.11 27.94 15.18
CA ALA A 557 15.71 28.50 13.90
C ALA A 557 14.67 27.61 13.23
N LEU A 558 13.51 28.19 12.91
CA LEU A 558 12.44 27.50 12.19
C LEU A 558 11.70 28.53 11.33
N PRO A 559 11.93 28.56 10.01
CA PRO A 559 11.20 29.42 9.09
C PRO A 559 9.70 29.15 9.14
N MET A 560 8.89 30.22 9.11
CA MET A 560 7.44 30.14 9.21
C MET A 560 6.75 30.98 8.13
N LEU A 561 5.79 30.37 7.42
CA LEU A 561 4.83 31.06 6.60
C LEU A 561 3.47 31.07 7.29
N HIS A 562 2.90 32.24 7.51
CA HIS A 562 1.57 32.43 8.07
C HIS A 562 0.63 33.05 7.03
N TYR A 563 -0.50 32.39 6.75
CA TYR A 563 -1.53 32.90 5.85
C TYR A 563 -2.84 33.06 6.60
N TYR A 564 -3.52 34.18 6.41
CA TYR A 564 -4.82 34.48 7.05
C TYR A 564 -5.73 35.28 6.13
N GLY A 565 -7.04 35.15 6.31
CA GLY A 565 -8.06 35.94 5.64
C GLY A 565 -8.46 37.17 6.50
N ASP A 566 -8.58 38.34 5.87
CA ASP A 566 -9.04 39.55 6.57
C ASP A 566 -10.52 39.48 6.92
N LEU A 567 -11.31 38.70 6.19
CA LEU A 567 -12.75 38.54 6.38
C LEU A 567 -13.08 37.28 7.22
N ASP A 568 -12.05 36.64 7.81
CA ASP A 568 -12.25 35.46 8.62
C ASP A 568 -12.97 35.79 9.95
N THR A 569 -14.21 35.31 10.07
CA THR A 569 -14.98 35.45 11.29
C THR A 569 -14.82 34.26 12.25
N GLY A 570 -14.35 33.13 11.75
CA GLY A 570 -14.09 31.92 12.54
C GLY A 570 -12.85 32.07 13.42
N VAL A 571 -11.77 32.56 12.83
CA VAL A 571 -10.48 32.87 13.46
C VAL A 571 -10.08 34.30 13.06
N PRO A 572 -10.64 35.34 13.70
CA PRO A 572 -10.44 36.74 13.33
C PRO A 572 -8.96 37.14 13.34
N SER A 573 -8.52 37.78 12.27
CA SER A 573 -7.10 38.17 12.10
C SER A 573 -6.72 39.44 12.87
N ASP A 574 -7.72 40.19 13.34
CA ASP A 574 -7.56 41.47 14.10
C ASP A 574 -7.46 41.31 15.60
N GLY A 575 -7.70 40.10 16.13
CA GLY A 575 -7.71 39.80 17.55
C GLY A 575 -9.07 40.06 18.25
N GLU A 576 -10.10 40.42 17.49
CA GLU A 576 -11.45 40.52 18.01
C GLU A 576 -12.05 39.15 18.35
N PRO A 577 -12.99 39.04 19.28
CA PRO A 577 -13.63 37.79 19.60
C PRO A 577 -14.39 37.19 18.40
N SER A 578 -14.22 35.89 18.16
CA SER A 578 -15.06 35.20 17.19
C SER A 578 -16.53 35.16 17.61
N PRO A 579 -17.50 35.18 16.69
CA PRO A 579 -18.92 35.03 16.98
C PRO A 579 -19.25 33.73 17.74
N TYR A 580 -18.36 32.77 17.69
CA TYR A 580 -18.47 31.48 18.39
C TYR A 580 -17.91 31.48 19.81
N GLY A 581 -17.43 32.63 20.29
CA GLY A 581 -16.95 32.80 21.66
C GLY A 581 -15.45 32.56 21.87
N TRP A 582 -14.67 32.35 20.77
CA TRP A 582 -13.24 32.20 20.86
C TRP A 582 -12.51 33.55 20.85
N MET A 583 -11.41 33.57 21.60
CA MET A 583 -10.45 34.67 21.59
C MET A 583 -9.17 34.22 20.94
N TYR A 584 -8.69 34.98 19.98
CA TYR A 584 -7.41 34.72 19.28
C TYR A 584 -6.45 35.90 19.43
N THR A 585 -5.16 35.66 19.33
CA THR A 585 -4.20 36.75 19.10
C THR A 585 -4.44 37.32 17.72
N SER A 586 -4.10 38.60 17.48
CA SER A 586 -4.10 39.10 16.12
C SER A 586 -3.07 38.36 15.26
N ALA A 587 -3.28 38.31 13.95
CA ALA A 587 -2.30 37.75 13.01
C ALA A 587 -0.94 38.45 13.11
N ALA A 588 -0.97 39.76 13.33
CA ALA A 588 0.23 40.59 13.54
C ALA A 588 0.97 40.17 14.82
N ASP A 589 0.26 39.96 15.95
CA ASP A 589 0.89 39.52 17.20
C ASP A 589 1.40 38.08 17.11
N ASN A 590 0.64 37.18 16.47
CA ASN A 590 1.09 35.80 16.25
C ASN A 590 2.41 35.76 15.45
N THR A 591 2.49 36.56 14.41
CA THR A 591 3.72 36.70 13.58
C THR A 591 4.86 37.35 14.34
N ARG A 592 4.58 38.42 15.12
CA ARG A 592 5.57 39.12 15.95
C ARG A 592 6.20 38.21 17.00
N ILE A 593 5.39 37.40 17.71
CA ILE A 593 5.88 36.47 18.72
C ILE A 593 6.87 35.48 18.13
N TRP A 594 6.59 34.97 16.93
CA TRP A 594 7.49 34.07 16.23
C TRP A 594 8.76 34.78 15.76
N ALA A 595 8.64 35.98 15.20
CA ALA A 595 9.78 36.81 14.76
C ALA A 595 10.69 37.17 15.93
N GLU A 596 10.13 37.55 17.10
CA GLU A 596 10.90 37.82 18.33
C GLU A 596 11.65 36.56 18.78
N ALA A 597 11.01 35.39 18.76
CA ALA A 597 11.66 34.12 19.09
C ALA A 597 12.80 33.77 18.11
N MET A 598 12.70 34.14 16.85
CA MET A 598 13.79 34.02 15.86
C MET A 598 14.88 35.09 16.04
N GLY A 599 14.63 36.13 16.84
CA GLY A 599 15.51 37.25 17.01
C GLY A 599 15.58 38.19 15.82
N CYS A 600 14.43 38.39 15.15
CA CYS A 600 14.30 39.29 14.02
C CYS A 600 14.09 40.72 14.53
N ASP A 601 15.15 41.48 14.65
CA ASP A 601 15.14 42.84 15.28
C ASP A 601 14.81 43.95 14.28
N SER A 602 14.80 43.65 12.99
CA SER A 602 14.49 44.62 11.92
C SER A 602 12.99 44.69 11.62
N PRO A 603 12.46 45.85 11.21
CA PRO A 603 11.09 45.94 10.71
C PRO A 603 10.84 44.95 9.59
N ALA A 604 9.60 44.43 9.51
CA ALA A 604 9.19 43.63 8.38
C ALA A 604 9.34 44.40 7.05
N VAL A 605 9.73 43.70 6.01
CA VAL A 605 9.82 44.21 4.65
C VAL A 605 8.75 43.57 3.79
N SER A 606 8.28 44.29 2.76
CA SER A 606 7.33 43.70 1.83
C SER A 606 7.90 42.46 1.17
N TRP A 607 7.15 41.38 1.23
CA TRP A 607 7.50 40.10 0.60
C TRP A 607 6.60 39.81 -0.56
N TYR A 608 7.14 39.85 -1.77
CA TYR A 608 6.36 39.68 -2.99
C TYR A 608 7.03 38.67 -3.90
N THR A 609 6.25 37.70 -4.31
CA THR A 609 6.52 36.82 -5.44
C THR A 609 5.57 37.18 -6.60
N PRO A 610 5.79 36.68 -7.80
CA PRO A 610 4.82 36.82 -8.88
C PRO A 610 3.43 36.34 -8.45
N LEU A 611 3.37 35.26 -7.71
CA LEU A 611 2.15 34.62 -7.22
C LEU A 611 1.40 35.50 -6.22
N THR A 612 2.07 35.99 -5.18
CA THR A 612 1.40 36.81 -4.15
C THR A 612 0.88 38.13 -4.72
N LYS A 613 1.58 38.70 -5.73
CA LYS A 613 1.10 39.89 -6.47
C LYS A 613 -0.11 39.58 -7.33
N ALA A 614 -0.11 38.44 -8.05
CA ALA A 614 -1.23 38.04 -8.90
C ALA A 614 -2.52 37.87 -8.11
N HIS A 615 -2.42 37.43 -6.83
CA HIS A 615 -3.55 37.22 -5.92
C HIS A 615 -3.79 38.40 -4.96
N ASN A 616 -3.10 39.50 -5.14
CA ASN A 616 -3.26 40.72 -4.34
C ASN A 616 -3.07 40.51 -2.83
N LEU A 617 -2.18 39.62 -2.45
CA LEU A 617 -1.87 39.33 -1.04
C LEU A 617 -1.02 40.45 -0.46
N ARG A 618 -1.24 40.73 0.84
CA ARG A 618 -0.42 41.67 1.60
C ARG A 618 0.58 40.83 2.41
N CYS A 619 1.78 40.64 1.84
CA CYS A 619 2.78 39.82 2.48
C CYS A 619 3.95 40.67 3.02
N GLU A 620 4.35 40.34 4.24
CA GLU A 620 5.50 40.92 4.93
C GLU A 620 6.42 39.84 5.43
N ALA A 621 7.74 40.11 5.44
CA ALA A 621 8.74 39.18 5.92
C ALA A 621 9.69 39.83 6.91
N HIS A 622 10.01 39.09 7.97
CA HIS A 622 11.13 39.33 8.87
C HIS A 622 12.29 38.43 8.44
N THR A 623 13.30 39.03 7.78
CA THR A 623 14.41 38.28 7.14
C THR A 623 15.74 38.44 7.85
N GLN A 624 15.92 39.48 8.67
CA GLN A 624 17.16 39.74 9.40
C GLN A 624 17.03 39.21 10.84
N CYS A 625 17.09 37.89 10.98
CA CYS A 625 16.94 37.20 12.24
C CYS A 625 18.32 36.73 12.78
N ARG A 626 18.52 36.80 14.10
CA ARG A 626 19.77 36.34 14.75
C ARG A 626 19.95 34.82 14.67
N LYS A 627 18.82 34.06 14.60
CA LYS A 627 18.89 32.62 14.34
C LYS A 627 19.10 32.43 12.84
N GLU A 628 20.32 32.01 12.49
CA GLU A 628 20.70 31.80 11.09
C GLU A 628 19.74 30.88 10.34
N GLY A 629 19.35 31.29 9.14
CA GLY A 629 18.37 30.58 8.30
C GLY A 629 16.91 30.77 8.71
N ALA A 630 16.61 31.55 9.75
CA ALA A 630 15.23 31.87 10.12
C ALA A 630 14.65 32.99 9.25
N GLU A 631 13.42 32.85 8.85
CA GLU A 631 12.57 33.84 8.19
C GLU A 631 11.14 33.67 8.66
N VAL A 632 10.44 34.76 8.86
CA VAL A 632 9.03 34.74 9.25
C VAL A 632 8.25 35.56 8.26
N VAL A 633 7.39 34.89 7.47
CA VAL A 633 6.55 35.52 6.44
C VAL A 633 5.10 35.47 6.88
N SER A 634 4.40 36.59 6.71
CA SER A 634 2.97 36.72 7.00
C SER A 634 2.24 37.29 5.78
N CYS A 635 1.18 36.61 5.34
CA CYS A 635 0.39 36.98 4.16
C CYS A 635 -1.10 37.13 4.52
N GLY A 636 -1.61 38.32 4.48
CA GLY A 636 -3.04 38.61 4.61
C GLY A 636 -3.74 38.62 3.26
N ASP A 637 -4.87 37.94 3.15
CA ASP A 637 -5.73 37.98 1.97
C ASP A 637 -6.96 38.84 2.24
N PRO A 638 -7.08 40.02 1.59
CA PRO A 638 -8.18 40.93 1.84
C PRO A 638 -9.54 40.44 1.34
N ALA A 639 -9.59 39.36 0.57
CA ALA A 639 -10.81 38.80 0.01
C ALA A 639 -11.22 37.46 0.64
N ALA A 640 -10.37 36.88 1.51
CA ALA A 640 -10.62 35.57 2.11
C ALA A 640 -11.31 35.65 3.48
N GLY A 641 -12.24 34.73 3.71
CA GLY A 641 -12.76 34.36 5.02
C GLY A 641 -11.95 33.25 5.66
N HIS A 642 -12.65 32.31 6.38
CA HIS A 642 -12.02 31.12 6.95
C HIS A 642 -11.74 30.07 5.87
N GLU A 643 -10.96 30.43 4.87
CA GLU A 643 -10.64 29.64 3.71
C GLU A 643 -9.17 29.77 3.36
N TRP A 644 -8.48 28.65 3.23
CA TRP A 644 -7.19 28.66 2.57
C TRP A 644 -7.41 28.72 1.06
N GLN A 645 -6.95 29.79 0.43
CA GLN A 645 -7.24 30.15 -0.95
C GLN A 645 -6.52 29.26 -1.98
N ALA A 646 -5.99 28.15 -1.59
CA ALA A 646 -5.53 27.21 -2.60
C ALA A 646 -6.66 26.87 -3.54
N GLN A 647 -7.90 26.76 -3.03
CA GLN A 647 -9.03 26.44 -3.87
C GLN A 647 -10.35 26.64 -3.23
N ARG A 648 -11.23 27.25 -3.94
CA ARG A 648 -12.66 27.19 -3.72
C ARG A 648 -13.27 26.07 -4.56
N ASN A 649 -12.84 24.83 -4.35
CA ASN A 649 -13.57 23.73 -4.93
C ASN A 649 -14.75 23.37 -4.00
N LEU A 650 -15.75 24.25 -4.00
CA LEU A 650 -16.99 24.09 -3.19
C LEU A 650 -17.76 22.78 -3.50
N ALA A 651 -17.36 22.05 -4.55
CA ALA A 651 -17.96 20.77 -4.90
C ALA A 651 -17.33 19.57 -4.13
N ILE A 652 -16.21 19.78 -3.42
CA ILE A 652 -15.56 18.72 -2.65
C ILE A 652 -15.76 18.98 -1.16
N PRO A 653 -16.60 18.21 -0.45
CA PRO A 653 -16.74 18.32 0.99
C PRO A 653 -15.41 18.03 1.69
N VAL A 654 -15.04 18.81 2.67
CA VAL A 654 -13.78 18.62 3.44
C VAL A 654 -13.78 17.36 4.31
N ASP A 655 -14.96 16.82 4.59
CA ASP A 655 -15.19 15.60 5.36
C ASP A 655 -15.46 14.36 4.47
N CYS A 656 -15.35 14.48 3.14
CA CYS A 656 -15.43 13.31 2.26
C CYS A 656 -14.25 12.37 2.47
N VAL A 657 -14.38 11.10 2.07
CA VAL A 657 -13.35 10.09 2.26
C VAL A 657 -12.98 9.41 0.95
N ALA A 658 -11.71 9.11 0.76
CA ALA A 658 -11.26 8.20 -0.29
C ALA A 658 -11.61 6.74 0.06
N PRO A 659 -11.68 5.82 -0.92
CA PRO A 659 -11.97 4.40 -0.65
C PRO A 659 -11.11 3.79 0.47
N ALA A 660 -9.83 4.13 0.51
CA ALA A 660 -8.91 3.67 1.56
C ALA A 660 -9.26 4.15 2.98
N GLN A 661 -10.11 5.16 3.12
CA GLN A 661 -10.55 5.69 4.43
C GLN A 661 -11.99 5.30 4.76
N GLN A 662 -12.71 4.64 3.87
CA GLN A 662 -14.12 4.29 4.04
C GLN A 662 -14.38 3.45 5.30
N GLN A 663 -13.44 2.59 5.67
CA GLN A 663 -13.54 1.78 6.90
C GLN A 663 -13.45 2.61 8.20
N ASP A 664 -12.71 3.72 8.19
CA ASP A 664 -12.55 4.59 9.36
C ASP A 664 -13.79 5.47 9.57
N PHE A 665 -14.40 5.90 8.45
CA PHE A 665 -15.57 6.77 8.44
C PHE A 665 -16.64 6.26 7.45
N PRO A 666 -17.32 5.15 7.78
CA PRO A 666 -18.22 4.46 6.85
C PRO A 666 -19.48 5.25 6.45
N ARG A 667 -19.82 6.32 7.20
CA ARG A 667 -20.98 7.17 6.93
C ARG A 667 -20.66 8.37 6.03
N GLN A 668 -19.35 8.68 5.85
CA GLN A 668 -18.94 9.79 5.00
C GLN A 668 -19.05 9.43 3.51
N LEU A 669 -19.40 10.43 2.71
CA LEU A 669 -19.50 10.26 1.27
C LEU A 669 -18.11 10.13 0.65
N PRO A 670 -17.98 9.35 -0.44
CA PRO A 670 -16.73 9.32 -1.19
C PRO A 670 -16.39 10.71 -1.74
N CYS A 671 -15.10 11.06 -1.73
CA CYS A 671 -14.63 12.28 -2.35
C CYS A 671 -14.91 12.25 -3.86
N PRO A 672 -15.60 13.26 -4.42
CA PRO A 672 -15.85 13.32 -5.84
C PRO A 672 -14.54 13.49 -6.61
N GLN A 673 -14.45 12.81 -7.75
CA GLN A 673 -13.36 13.04 -8.70
C GLN A 673 -13.65 14.33 -9.48
N VAL A 674 -12.85 15.35 -9.26
CA VAL A 674 -12.98 16.62 -9.98
C VAL A 674 -11.74 16.80 -10.86
N SER A 675 -11.95 16.95 -12.16
CA SER A 675 -10.91 17.51 -13.03
C SER A 675 -10.97 19.03 -12.91
N SER A 676 -10.10 19.62 -12.13
CA SER A 676 -10.13 21.07 -11.94
C SER A 676 -9.32 21.77 -13.02
N SER A 677 -9.87 22.89 -13.48
CA SER A 677 -9.14 23.89 -14.27
C SER A 677 -8.53 24.98 -13.37
N ASN A 678 -8.65 24.85 -12.04
CA ASN A 678 -8.19 25.86 -11.10
C ASN A 678 -6.74 25.64 -10.70
N PRO A 679 -5.90 26.68 -10.73
CA PRO A 679 -4.50 26.60 -10.31
C PRO A 679 -4.41 26.41 -8.79
N HIS A 680 -3.50 25.56 -8.35
CA HIS A 680 -3.19 25.26 -6.93
C HIS A 680 -2.36 26.36 -6.27
N TRP A 681 -2.62 27.60 -6.52
CA TRP A 681 -1.74 28.71 -6.17
C TRP A 681 -1.40 28.79 -4.67
N GLY A 682 -2.30 28.35 -3.80
CA GLY A 682 -2.02 28.38 -2.37
C GLY A 682 -0.95 27.38 -1.96
N MET A 683 -0.95 26.17 -2.54
CA MET A 683 0.12 25.20 -2.31
C MET A 683 1.40 25.58 -3.08
N GLU A 684 1.28 26.21 -4.25
CA GLU A 684 2.44 26.78 -4.95
C GLU A 684 3.15 27.80 -4.07
N MET A 685 2.41 28.71 -3.41
CA MET A 685 2.98 29.68 -2.46
C MET A 685 3.69 28.99 -1.28
N VAL A 686 3.07 27.96 -0.71
CA VAL A 686 3.68 27.20 0.38
C VAL A 686 4.94 26.48 -0.10
N TRP A 687 4.92 25.89 -1.29
CA TRP A 687 6.05 25.17 -1.84
C TRP A 687 7.19 26.12 -2.25
N GLU A 688 6.87 27.28 -2.83
CA GLU A 688 7.84 28.33 -3.11
C GLU A 688 8.57 28.77 -1.83
N PHE A 689 7.85 28.83 -0.70
CA PHE A 689 8.45 29.08 0.60
C PHE A 689 9.25 27.88 1.09
N PHE A 690 8.71 26.67 1.15
CA PHE A 690 9.35 25.47 1.69
C PHE A 690 10.62 25.07 0.98
N SER A 691 10.62 25.09 -0.35
CA SER A 691 11.74 24.65 -1.19
C SER A 691 13.04 25.43 -0.95
N ARG A 692 12.97 26.56 -0.28
CA ARG A 692 14.12 27.42 0.11
C ARG A 692 14.87 26.91 1.33
N TYR A 693 14.30 25.98 2.09
CA TYR A 693 14.85 25.59 3.41
C TYR A 693 15.25 24.12 3.48
N SER A 694 16.37 23.92 4.15
CA SER A 694 16.88 22.62 4.56
C SER A 694 17.49 22.75 5.95
N ARG A 695 17.43 21.69 6.77
CA ARG A 695 17.98 21.72 8.13
C ARG A 695 19.51 21.83 8.19
N ARG A 696 20.24 21.40 7.14
CA ARG A 696 21.70 21.29 7.16
C ARG A 696 22.44 22.40 6.44
N VAL A 697 21.84 23.10 5.52
CA VAL A 697 22.51 24.19 4.76
C VAL A 697 21.49 25.21 4.27
N PRO A 698 21.73 26.53 4.37
CA PRO A 698 21.04 27.51 3.56
C PRO A 698 21.34 27.20 2.08
N ILE A 699 20.34 26.89 1.29
CA ILE A 699 20.52 26.74 -0.15
C ILE A 699 20.79 28.14 -0.69
N ASP A 700 22.04 28.42 -1.04
CA ASP A 700 22.45 29.69 -1.67
C ASP A 700 21.86 29.71 -3.10
N ILE A 701 20.61 30.16 -3.20
CA ILE A 701 19.95 30.37 -4.49
C ILE A 701 20.53 31.69 -5.05
N LYS A 702 21.65 31.59 -5.74
CA LYS A 702 22.04 32.64 -6.65
C LYS A 702 21.03 32.66 -7.78
N THR A 703 20.24 33.76 -7.81
CA THR A 703 19.28 34.19 -8.83
C THR A 703 19.75 33.97 -10.27
#